data_5682620aa60376ace147ce4b74c5afaf
#
_entry.id   5682620aa60376ace147ce4b74c5afaf
#
_cell.length_a   1.000
_cell.length_b   1.000
_cell.length_c   1.000
_cell.angle_alpha   90.00
_cell.angle_beta   90.00
_cell.angle_gamma   90.00
#
_symmetry.space_group_name_H-M   'P 1'
#
loop_
_entity.id
_entity.type
_entity.pdbx_description
1 polymer ?
#
loop_
_entity_poly.entity_id
_entity_poly.type
_entity_poly.pdbx_seq_one_letter_code
_entity_poly.pdbx_strand_id
1 'polypeptide(L)'
;MCQVERLRRTFPASIRAVLSDLPKTLDETYGRTLLGIDEEKREYAQRLFQCLTVSIRPLRVEELAEIFAVRFDKAKHPKFNAAWRLENAEEALISACTSLVSIVDREGSRVVQFSHFSVKEFLTSERLATAGEQLSYYHILPESAHTTIAHAGLSVLLQLDDRIDRDTIGHFPLAQYAARHWIDHAQFRNVSSHIEEVMERLFDPAKPHFAAWVWLHDVDHHWIKPMSKIHPTRPEAMPLYYATLSGFRGLVEHLIVAHPQDINSRGGSHTTPLHAASIKGHLEVASLLLKCGADPDSCDDVGRAPLHRVSQGGQPVMAQSSLEIARLLVNSGANVNAADSQGRTPLHEAVRNGYRGIAELLLGSGACLDVRNKSQDTPLHVACYSRKLDVLRLLIDRGSDMTSRSRNGVTPLHWALRYGHLDIARLLLDRGSDANVRESQSWTPLHYASRYGYLEPARLLIDRGADVNAHQEDGWTPLYFASVYGHLDIAKLLVERGAKVDSRSNKEETPLDRAAENGYLDIVRFLIDSGAAVAARDSKGWTPLHKASFSGHLRVTKFLLMCGVDVNTRSGSEETSLYLASYSGKLEVARFLVKHGADIHANANDNNPLHIASQNGHLDVVQMLLANSGISIDIRDGTQMTPLALSSSKGKVEVARFLIERGADINVRDNRGWAALHFASGHGHLDMARLLLDHGVDANIQRSDLWSPLHLVSANGHRKIAELLMQRGASVDVLNENQETPLYQAVRNGKVAISRLLIDHGANLHSVDGNGWSLLHAASRCGHLEVVKLLLRRGANVDVLNNDKTAAELASENDKAEVAKFLSEYKVDANVPNKTTLDAAEYGADEDGKDKGKASLHAAAEEGNVDVVKSLLELGTDINSRNAKNQTPLDRAARKGNLNVVRLLIERGAEVDSRDKCGWTPLHFASKYGHLEVSRVLVDHGANVNARQDYHNTPMHLLAKYGHPGSVKLLLERGADIHALNGYGQTPHQLSLQRGERVVADLLQRAEQGSRRSFYSSNAMSD
;
A
#
# COMPACT_ATOMS: atom_id res chain seq x y z
N MET A 1 -52.85 -5.90 -3.48
CA MET A 1 -53.21 -5.47 -2.12
C MET A 1 -54.51 -4.68 -2.06
N CYS A 2 -54.70 -3.59 -2.83
CA CYS A 2 -55.94 -2.78 -2.79
C CYS A 2 -57.23 -3.59 -3.00
N GLN A 3 -57.24 -4.55 -3.91
CA GLN A 3 -58.41 -5.39 -4.20
C GLN A 3 -58.73 -6.33 -3.03
N VAL A 4 -57.66 -6.87 -2.38
CA VAL A 4 -57.83 -7.76 -1.20
C VAL A 4 -58.29 -6.95 0.01
N GLU A 5 -57.85 -5.72 0.18
CA GLU A 5 -58.27 -4.85 1.28
C GLU A 5 -59.70 -4.37 1.12
N ARG A 6 -60.16 -4.10 -0.10
CA ARG A 6 -61.55 -3.80 -0.43
C ARG A 6 -62.45 -5.00 -0.12
N LEU A 7 -62.04 -6.21 -0.48
CA LEU A 7 -62.79 -7.45 -0.14
C LEU A 7 -62.83 -7.72 1.36
N ARG A 8 -61.78 -7.45 2.11
CA ARG A 8 -61.72 -7.62 3.58
C ARG A 8 -62.70 -6.71 4.32
N ARG A 9 -63.00 -5.54 3.78
CA ARG A 9 -63.91 -4.54 4.38
C ARG A 9 -65.35 -4.68 3.90
N THR A 10 -65.68 -5.65 3.03
CA THR A 10 -66.99 -5.84 2.42
C THR A 10 -67.81 -6.88 3.21
N PHE A 11 -69.05 -6.57 3.48
CA PHE A 11 -70.00 -7.55 4.13
C PHE A 11 -70.20 -8.77 3.23
N PRO A 12 -70.36 -9.98 3.78
CA PRO A 12 -70.46 -11.22 3.01
C PRO A 12 -71.54 -11.21 1.95
N ALA A 13 -72.69 -10.56 2.17
CA ALA A 13 -73.77 -10.46 1.22
C ALA A 13 -73.47 -9.65 -0.06
N SER A 14 -72.51 -8.76 0.03
CA SER A 14 -72.13 -7.85 -1.09
C SER A 14 -70.84 -8.30 -1.87
N ILE A 15 -70.20 -9.41 -1.46
CA ILE A 15 -68.94 -9.86 -2.03
C ILE A 15 -69.03 -10.15 -3.55
N ARG A 16 -70.19 -10.74 -4.02
CA ARG A 16 -70.39 -11.05 -5.45
C ARG A 16 -70.46 -9.76 -6.29
N ALA A 17 -71.12 -8.74 -5.81
CA ALA A 17 -71.21 -7.45 -6.49
C ALA A 17 -69.82 -6.75 -6.55
N VAL A 18 -69.11 -6.83 -5.44
CA VAL A 18 -67.73 -6.25 -5.38
C VAL A 18 -66.77 -7.02 -6.24
N LEU A 19 -66.89 -8.33 -6.37
CA LEU A 19 -66.05 -9.15 -7.27
C LEU A 19 -66.35 -8.88 -8.72
N SER A 20 -67.58 -8.59 -9.12
CA SER A 20 -67.91 -8.21 -10.49
C SER A 20 -67.46 -6.82 -10.87
N ASP A 21 -67.26 -5.96 -9.89
CA ASP A 21 -66.78 -4.56 -10.09
C ASP A 21 -65.26 -4.42 -9.96
N LEU A 22 -64.54 -5.53 -9.69
CA LEU A 22 -63.10 -5.48 -9.62
C LEU A 22 -62.46 -5.19 -11.00
N PRO A 23 -61.43 -4.32 -11.05
CA PRO A 23 -60.72 -4.06 -12.29
C PRO A 23 -60.11 -5.34 -12.87
N LYS A 24 -60.23 -5.50 -14.19
CA LYS A 24 -59.69 -6.66 -14.90
C LYS A 24 -58.21 -6.53 -15.24
N THR A 25 -57.73 -5.32 -15.23
CA THR A 25 -56.33 -5.00 -15.55
C THR A 25 -55.66 -4.14 -14.45
N LEU A 26 -54.35 -4.13 -14.44
CA LEU A 26 -53.60 -3.23 -13.55
C LEU A 26 -53.85 -1.76 -13.91
N ASP A 27 -53.95 -1.45 -15.22
CA ASP A 27 -54.22 -0.08 -15.71
C ASP A 27 -55.56 0.44 -15.21
N GLU A 28 -56.63 -0.39 -15.23
CA GLU A 28 -57.94 -0.05 -14.67
C GLU A 28 -57.88 0.17 -13.16
N THR A 29 -57.06 -0.61 -12.47
CA THR A 29 -56.86 -0.49 -11.02
C THR A 29 -56.17 0.84 -10.69
N TYR A 30 -55.11 1.17 -11.42
CA TYR A 30 -54.40 2.43 -11.25
C TYR A 30 -55.27 3.63 -11.62
N GLY A 31 -56.04 3.55 -12.74
CA GLY A 31 -56.96 4.59 -13.14
C GLY A 31 -58.02 4.90 -12.10
N ARG A 32 -58.68 3.86 -11.53
CA ARG A 32 -59.64 4.06 -10.44
C ARG A 32 -59.02 4.65 -9.17
N THR A 33 -57.77 4.25 -8.85
CA THR A 33 -57.05 4.82 -7.72
C THR A 33 -56.77 6.31 -7.92
N LEU A 34 -56.33 6.71 -9.12
CA LEU A 34 -56.06 8.09 -9.45
C LEU A 34 -57.33 8.96 -9.43
N LEU A 35 -58.45 8.45 -9.94
CA LEU A 35 -59.73 9.16 -9.91
C LEU A 35 -60.27 9.32 -8.45
N GLY A 36 -59.88 8.43 -7.54
CA GLY A 36 -60.20 8.51 -6.12
C GLY A 36 -59.40 9.51 -5.31
N ILE A 37 -58.41 10.21 -5.91
CA ILE A 37 -57.64 11.24 -5.25
C ILE A 37 -58.50 12.51 -5.12
N ASP A 38 -58.60 13.02 -3.87
CA ASP A 38 -59.36 14.25 -3.55
C ASP A 38 -58.86 15.41 -4.42
N GLU A 39 -59.78 16.28 -4.87
CA GLU A 39 -59.47 17.40 -5.74
C GLU A 39 -58.38 18.33 -5.16
N GLU A 40 -58.46 18.60 -3.86
CA GLU A 40 -57.48 19.42 -3.13
C GLU A 40 -56.08 18.80 -3.08
N LYS A 41 -55.99 17.49 -3.23
CA LYS A 41 -54.73 16.74 -3.16
C LYS A 41 -54.11 16.40 -4.52
N ARG A 42 -54.81 16.68 -5.64
CA ARG A 42 -54.42 16.31 -7.01
C ARG A 42 -53.05 16.90 -7.40
N GLU A 43 -52.82 18.16 -7.12
CA GLU A 43 -51.55 18.83 -7.42
C GLU A 43 -50.39 18.22 -6.64
N TYR A 44 -50.61 17.93 -5.35
CA TYR A 44 -49.59 17.26 -4.52
C TYR A 44 -49.29 15.84 -5.02
N ALA A 45 -50.29 15.07 -5.39
CA ALA A 45 -50.14 13.74 -5.92
C ALA A 45 -49.37 13.73 -7.25
N GLN A 46 -49.73 14.62 -8.18
CA GLN A 46 -49.03 14.76 -9.45
C GLN A 46 -47.57 15.09 -9.25
N ARG A 47 -47.27 16.06 -8.39
CA ARG A 47 -45.91 16.50 -8.08
C ARG A 47 -45.09 15.38 -7.38
N LEU A 48 -45.71 14.62 -6.49
CA LEU A 48 -45.13 13.44 -5.88
C LEU A 48 -44.71 12.40 -6.94
N PHE A 49 -45.63 12.09 -7.86
CA PHE A 49 -45.37 11.12 -8.91
C PHE A 49 -44.29 11.60 -9.88
N GLN A 50 -44.26 12.89 -10.22
CA GLN A 50 -43.19 13.49 -11.01
C GLN A 50 -41.84 13.26 -10.34
N CYS A 51 -41.72 13.61 -9.05
CA CYS A 51 -40.48 13.44 -8.32
C CYS A 51 -40.01 11.98 -8.23
N LEU A 52 -40.93 11.06 -7.91
CA LEU A 52 -40.60 9.62 -7.82
C LEU A 52 -40.26 9.00 -9.18
N THR A 53 -40.81 9.54 -10.27
CA THR A 53 -40.53 9.04 -11.61
C THR A 53 -39.11 9.29 -12.07
N VAL A 54 -38.54 10.44 -11.75
CA VAL A 54 -37.25 10.90 -12.28
C VAL A 54 -36.15 10.99 -11.22
N SER A 55 -36.44 10.76 -9.95
CA SER A 55 -35.38 10.79 -8.91
C SER A 55 -34.29 9.75 -9.15
N ILE A 56 -33.06 10.16 -9.01
CA ILE A 56 -31.85 9.33 -9.27
C ILE A 56 -31.67 8.27 -8.18
N ARG A 57 -32.07 8.61 -6.96
CA ARG A 57 -32.23 7.67 -5.84
C ARG A 57 -33.59 7.86 -5.17
N PRO A 58 -34.08 6.88 -4.41
CA PRO A 58 -35.27 7.08 -3.60
C PRO A 58 -35.12 8.30 -2.69
N LEU A 59 -36.13 9.18 -2.72
CA LEU A 59 -36.19 10.38 -1.88
C LEU A 59 -36.69 10.03 -0.47
N ARG A 60 -36.09 10.68 0.53
CA ARG A 60 -36.58 10.57 1.91
C ARG A 60 -37.88 11.34 2.09
N VAL A 61 -38.64 10.97 3.13
CA VAL A 61 -39.90 11.66 3.46
C VAL A 61 -39.70 13.16 3.66
N GLU A 62 -38.62 13.53 4.36
CA GLU A 62 -38.27 14.92 4.65
C GLU A 62 -37.81 15.67 3.37
N GLU A 63 -37.10 15.00 2.45
CA GLU A 63 -36.71 15.56 1.17
C GLU A 63 -37.93 15.91 0.28
N LEU A 64 -38.89 15.00 0.23
CA LEU A 64 -40.15 15.24 -0.49
C LEU A 64 -41.01 16.33 0.18
N ALA A 65 -41.12 16.35 1.51
CA ALA A 65 -41.80 17.43 2.21
C ALA A 65 -41.23 18.81 1.89
N GLU A 66 -39.92 18.90 1.66
CA GLU A 66 -39.29 20.16 1.30
C GLU A 66 -39.56 20.58 -0.17
N ILE A 67 -39.70 19.60 -1.08
CA ILE A 67 -40.15 19.89 -2.48
C ILE A 67 -41.52 20.54 -2.49
N PHE A 68 -42.44 20.11 -1.58
CA PHE A 68 -43.78 20.72 -1.47
C PHE A 68 -43.80 22.10 -0.86
N ALA A 69 -42.73 22.51 -0.17
CA ALA A 69 -42.55 23.87 0.32
C ALA A 69 -42.12 24.86 -0.77
N VAL A 70 -42.00 24.40 -2.03
CA VAL A 70 -41.74 25.25 -3.18
C VAL A 70 -43.03 25.49 -3.98
N ARG A 71 -43.43 26.75 -4.17
CA ARG A 71 -44.52 27.14 -5.07
C ARG A 71 -44.03 27.44 -6.48
N PHE A 72 -44.74 26.85 -7.44
CA PHE A 72 -44.45 27.00 -8.90
C PHE A 72 -45.54 27.89 -9.51
N ASP A 73 -45.47 29.22 -9.33
CA ASP A 73 -46.41 30.16 -9.94
C ASP A 73 -46.09 30.31 -11.41
N LYS A 74 -47.12 30.15 -12.30
CA LYS A 74 -46.98 30.23 -13.77
C LYS A 74 -46.37 31.54 -14.31
N ALA A 75 -46.30 32.58 -13.49
CA ALA A 75 -45.85 33.93 -13.85
C ALA A 75 -44.64 34.45 -13.07
N LYS A 76 -44.09 33.65 -12.14
CA LYS A 76 -42.98 34.06 -11.27
C LYS A 76 -42.12 32.84 -10.97
N HIS A 77 -40.84 33.12 -10.60
CA HIS A 77 -39.90 32.09 -10.24
C HIS A 77 -40.37 31.25 -9.05
N PRO A 78 -40.02 29.96 -9.00
CA PRO A 78 -40.33 29.09 -7.87
C PRO A 78 -39.78 29.70 -6.59
N LYS A 79 -40.61 29.80 -5.56
CA LYS A 79 -40.26 30.36 -4.26
C LYS A 79 -40.36 29.29 -3.21
N PHE A 80 -39.22 29.07 -2.52
CA PHE A 80 -39.20 28.25 -1.33
C PHE A 80 -39.64 29.06 -0.10
N ASN A 81 -40.47 28.45 0.75
CA ASN A 81 -40.80 29.01 2.07
C ASN A 81 -40.89 27.89 3.10
N ALA A 82 -40.00 27.89 4.10
CA ALA A 82 -39.97 26.89 5.16
C ALA A 82 -41.30 26.74 5.94
N ALA A 83 -42.07 27.83 6.03
CA ALA A 83 -43.41 27.79 6.67
C ALA A 83 -44.46 26.95 5.90
N TRP A 84 -44.17 26.60 4.64
CA TRP A 84 -45.07 25.74 3.84
C TRP A 84 -44.72 24.25 3.93
N ARG A 85 -43.76 23.87 4.75
CA ARG A 85 -43.48 22.47 5.01
C ARG A 85 -44.64 21.79 5.66
N LEU A 86 -44.91 20.55 5.27
CA LEU A 86 -45.96 19.72 5.85
C LEU A 86 -45.58 19.36 7.30
N GLU A 87 -46.47 19.68 8.27
CA GLU A 87 -46.22 19.41 9.69
C GLU A 87 -46.09 17.91 9.99
N ASN A 88 -46.93 17.08 9.31
CA ASN A 88 -46.85 15.62 9.32
C ASN A 88 -46.67 15.12 7.88
N ALA A 89 -45.41 15.21 7.39
CA ALA A 89 -45.10 14.89 6.01
C ALA A 89 -45.48 13.47 5.61
N GLU A 90 -45.32 12.51 6.51
CA GLU A 90 -45.61 11.10 6.24
C GLU A 90 -47.10 10.86 6.05
N GLU A 91 -47.89 11.34 6.96
CA GLU A 91 -49.36 11.20 6.92
C GLU A 91 -49.93 11.93 5.69
N ALA A 92 -49.40 13.11 5.39
CA ALA A 92 -49.79 13.87 4.21
C ALA A 92 -49.48 13.14 2.89
N LEU A 93 -48.26 12.57 2.77
CA LEU A 93 -47.86 11.80 1.60
C LEU A 93 -48.66 10.52 1.41
N ILE A 94 -48.93 9.78 2.49
CA ILE A 94 -49.74 8.57 2.47
C ILE A 94 -51.19 8.94 2.15
N SER A 95 -51.76 10.01 2.73
CA SER A 95 -53.16 10.41 2.49
C SER A 95 -53.40 10.90 1.05
N ALA A 96 -52.35 11.40 0.37
CA ALA A 96 -52.47 11.84 -1.04
C ALA A 96 -52.50 10.65 -2.01
N CYS A 97 -51.84 9.51 -1.70
CA CYS A 97 -51.64 8.44 -2.70
C CYS A 97 -51.52 7.04 -2.06
N THR A 98 -52.50 6.64 -1.22
CA THR A 98 -52.45 5.49 -0.29
C THR A 98 -52.07 4.11 -0.83
N SER A 99 -52.26 3.83 -2.12
CA SER A 99 -52.00 2.50 -2.69
C SER A 99 -50.96 2.47 -3.80
N LEU A 100 -50.58 3.65 -4.36
CA LEU A 100 -49.61 3.73 -5.44
C LEU A 100 -48.19 3.99 -4.95
N VAL A 101 -48.07 4.43 -3.70
CA VAL A 101 -46.80 4.82 -3.07
C VAL A 101 -46.65 4.10 -1.73
N SER A 102 -45.47 3.71 -1.38
CA SER A 102 -45.09 3.08 -0.10
C SER A 102 -43.89 3.78 0.53
N ILE A 103 -43.88 3.84 1.83
CA ILE A 103 -42.73 4.29 2.62
C ILE A 103 -42.02 3.06 3.14
N VAL A 104 -40.74 2.96 2.91
CA VAL A 104 -39.93 1.80 3.26
C VAL A 104 -38.73 2.29 4.08
N ASP A 105 -38.41 1.58 5.15
CA ASP A 105 -37.15 1.84 5.89
C ASP A 105 -35.98 1.21 5.14
N ARG A 106 -35.00 2.02 4.81
CA ARG A 106 -33.72 1.61 4.20
C ARG A 106 -32.57 2.18 5.01
N GLU A 107 -31.85 1.33 5.68
CA GLU A 107 -30.64 1.71 6.44
C GLU A 107 -30.90 2.84 7.46
N GLY A 108 -32.05 2.80 8.17
CA GLY A 108 -32.45 3.81 9.14
C GLY A 108 -32.99 5.12 8.55
N SER A 109 -33.24 5.17 7.24
CA SER A 109 -33.87 6.31 6.54
C SER A 109 -35.21 5.89 5.93
N ARG A 110 -36.25 6.67 6.18
CA ARG A 110 -37.57 6.45 5.60
C ARG A 110 -37.67 7.03 4.22
N VAL A 111 -37.71 6.16 3.19
CA VAL A 111 -37.75 6.56 1.78
C VAL A 111 -39.10 6.27 1.15
N VAL A 112 -39.46 7.12 0.21
CA VAL A 112 -40.70 7.02 -0.55
C VAL A 112 -40.44 6.40 -1.91
N GLN A 113 -41.25 5.42 -2.29
CA GLN A 113 -41.15 4.78 -3.59
C GLN A 113 -42.53 4.35 -4.11
N PHE A 114 -42.60 4.06 -5.40
CA PHE A 114 -43.79 3.41 -5.94
C PHE A 114 -43.99 2.03 -5.30
N SER A 115 -45.24 1.68 -4.99
CA SER A 115 -45.58 0.37 -4.44
C SER A 115 -45.28 -0.79 -5.40
N HIS A 116 -45.23 -0.51 -6.72
CA HIS A 116 -44.84 -1.45 -7.76
C HIS A 116 -44.24 -0.67 -8.96
N PHE A 117 -43.28 -1.26 -9.67
CA PHE A 117 -42.61 -0.62 -10.81
C PHE A 117 -43.58 -0.26 -11.95
N SER A 118 -44.64 -1.07 -12.16
CA SER A 118 -45.65 -0.83 -13.19
C SER A 118 -46.49 0.44 -12.97
N VAL A 119 -46.48 1.01 -11.76
CA VAL A 119 -47.11 2.32 -11.51
C VAL A 119 -46.36 3.41 -12.29
N LYS A 120 -45.05 3.40 -12.26
CA LYS A 120 -44.21 4.32 -13.03
C LYS A 120 -44.45 4.18 -14.53
N GLU A 121 -44.46 2.92 -15.02
CA GLU A 121 -44.74 2.63 -16.43
C GLU A 121 -46.11 3.13 -16.88
N PHE A 122 -47.11 2.93 -16.03
CA PHE A 122 -48.47 3.43 -16.30
C PHE A 122 -48.55 4.96 -16.36
N LEU A 123 -47.93 5.64 -15.34
CA LEU A 123 -47.94 7.10 -15.27
C LEU A 123 -47.21 7.78 -16.45
N THR A 124 -46.23 7.12 -17.07
CA THR A 124 -45.47 7.63 -18.22
C THR A 124 -46.00 7.13 -19.58
N SER A 125 -47.07 6.30 -19.58
CA SER A 125 -47.55 5.67 -20.81
C SER A 125 -48.42 6.61 -21.63
N GLU A 126 -48.38 6.47 -22.97
CA GLU A 126 -49.27 7.17 -23.88
C GLU A 126 -50.76 6.82 -23.68
N ARG A 127 -51.06 5.64 -23.11
CA ARG A 127 -52.40 5.24 -22.77
C ARG A 127 -53.01 6.16 -21.69
N LEU A 128 -52.24 6.57 -20.70
CA LEU A 128 -52.71 7.54 -19.71
C LEU A 128 -52.88 8.93 -20.31
N ALA A 129 -51.99 9.32 -21.21
CA ALA A 129 -52.09 10.61 -21.93
C ALA A 129 -53.38 10.78 -22.69
N THR A 130 -53.95 9.67 -23.19
CA THR A 130 -55.19 9.65 -24.01
C THR A 130 -56.46 9.24 -23.26
N ALA A 131 -56.35 9.00 -21.94
CA ALA A 131 -57.38 8.36 -21.10
C ALA A 131 -58.50 9.27 -20.58
N GLY A 132 -58.71 10.42 -21.23
CA GLY A 132 -59.69 11.45 -20.81
C GLY A 132 -59.10 12.48 -19.83
N GLU A 133 -59.74 13.65 -19.71
CA GLU A 133 -59.18 14.87 -19.10
C GLU A 133 -58.77 14.66 -17.61
N GLN A 134 -59.51 13.93 -16.82
CA GLN A 134 -59.25 13.70 -15.39
C GLN A 134 -58.06 12.74 -15.16
N LEU A 135 -57.88 11.76 -16.02
CA LEU A 135 -56.81 10.77 -15.88
C LEU A 135 -55.52 11.27 -16.56
N SER A 136 -55.63 11.92 -17.70
CA SER A 136 -54.48 12.49 -18.44
C SER A 136 -53.76 13.58 -17.63
N TYR A 137 -54.44 14.21 -16.65
CA TYR A 137 -53.83 15.11 -15.68
C TYR A 137 -52.65 14.48 -14.94
N TYR A 138 -52.68 13.15 -14.67
CA TYR A 138 -51.61 12.44 -13.99
C TYR A 138 -50.55 11.89 -14.92
N HIS A 139 -50.67 12.09 -16.23
CA HIS A 139 -49.66 11.69 -17.18
C HIS A 139 -48.36 12.51 -16.97
N ILE A 140 -47.25 11.81 -16.83
CA ILE A 140 -45.97 12.42 -16.51
C ILE A 140 -45.11 12.51 -17.76
N LEU A 141 -44.84 13.70 -18.18
CA LEU A 141 -43.81 14.03 -19.18
C LEU A 141 -42.48 14.11 -18.46
N PRO A 142 -41.46 13.30 -18.84
CA PRO A 142 -40.17 13.32 -18.20
C PRO A 142 -39.52 14.71 -18.10
N GLU A 143 -39.64 15.53 -19.13
CA GLU A 143 -39.14 16.90 -19.16
C GLU A 143 -39.78 17.78 -18.07
N SER A 144 -41.09 17.74 -17.90
CA SER A 144 -41.78 18.47 -16.83
C SER A 144 -41.38 17.97 -15.44
N ALA A 145 -41.21 16.67 -15.29
CA ALA A 145 -40.82 16.05 -14.03
C ALA A 145 -39.38 16.43 -13.63
N HIS A 146 -38.43 16.39 -14.58
CA HIS A 146 -37.05 16.83 -14.36
C HIS A 146 -37.00 18.33 -14.06
N THR A 147 -37.79 19.16 -14.76
CA THR A 147 -37.91 20.60 -14.51
C THR A 147 -38.42 20.88 -13.09
N THR A 148 -39.44 20.14 -12.63
CA THR A 148 -40.00 20.31 -11.28
C THR A 148 -38.96 20.03 -10.19
N ILE A 149 -38.24 18.91 -10.29
CA ILE A 149 -37.27 18.55 -9.26
C ILE A 149 -36.02 19.43 -9.31
N ALA A 150 -35.59 19.86 -10.52
CA ALA A 150 -34.48 20.80 -10.67
C ALA A 150 -34.81 22.17 -10.05
N HIS A 151 -35.99 22.70 -10.36
CA HIS A 151 -36.48 23.97 -9.78
C HIS A 151 -36.58 23.88 -8.24
N ALA A 152 -37.14 22.81 -7.70
CA ALA A 152 -37.24 22.62 -6.26
C ALA A 152 -35.87 22.57 -5.61
N GLY A 153 -34.95 21.80 -6.18
CA GLY A 153 -33.57 21.70 -5.69
C GLY A 153 -32.81 23.02 -5.71
N LEU A 154 -32.85 23.74 -6.87
CA LEU A 154 -32.23 25.06 -7.00
C LEU A 154 -32.85 26.07 -6.04
N SER A 155 -34.19 26.06 -5.86
CA SER A 155 -34.87 26.98 -4.93
C SER A 155 -34.42 26.78 -3.48
N VAL A 156 -34.13 25.56 -3.07
CA VAL A 156 -33.56 25.26 -1.74
C VAL A 156 -32.10 25.69 -1.65
N LEU A 157 -31.29 25.43 -2.68
CA LEU A 157 -29.89 25.85 -2.70
C LEU A 157 -29.75 27.39 -2.62
N LEU A 158 -30.69 28.15 -3.19
CA LEU A 158 -30.74 29.60 -3.09
C LEU A 158 -31.15 30.14 -1.71
N GLN A 159 -31.48 29.30 -0.74
CA GLN A 159 -31.69 29.70 0.66
C GLN A 159 -30.39 29.56 1.50
N LEU A 160 -29.41 28.89 0.96
CA LEU A 160 -28.17 28.63 1.69
C LEU A 160 -27.25 29.84 1.59
N ASP A 161 -26.64 30.23 2.69
CA ASP A 161 -25.70 31.35 2.78
C ASP A 161 -24.36 30.88 3.36
N ASP A 162 -23.46 31.81 3.63
CA ASP A 162 -22.12 31.56 4.18
C ASP A 162 -22.13 31.21 5.68
N ARG A 163 -23.29 31.28 6.36
CA ARG A 163 -23.48 30.94 7.77
C ARG A 163 -23.87 29.47 7.97
N ILE A 164 -24.21 28.80 6.88
CA ILE A 164 -24.57 27.39 6.96
C ILE A 164 -23.39 26.54 7.43
N ASP A 165 -23.65 25.59 8.30
CA ASP A 165 -22.67 24.65 8.81
C ASP A 165 -23.24 23.21 8.84
N ARG A 166 -22.45 22.26 9.39
CA ARG A 166 -22.84 20.86 9.45
C ARG A 166 -24.08 20.61 10.33
N ASP A 167 -24.34 21.44 11.29
CA ASP A 167 -25.45 21.29 12.21
C ASP A 167 -26.73 21.92 11.63
N THR A 168 -26.60 23.09 11.05
CA THR A 168 -27.73 23.85 10.48
C THR A 168 -28.20 23.33 9.13
N ILE A 169 -27.37 22.62 8.34
CA ILE A 169 -27.76 22.00 7.06
C ILE A 169 -28.91 21.00 7.24
N GLY A 170 -29.04 20.39 8.43
CA GLY A 170 -30.15 19.52 8.78
C GLY A 170 -31.52 20.18 8.65
N HIS A 171 -31.58 21.51 8.69
CA HIS A 171 -32.82 22.27 8.45
C HIS A 171 -33.24 22.31 6.99
N PHE A 172 -32.39 21.83 6.06
CA PHE A 172 -32.63 21.75 4.62
C PHE A 172 -32.45 20.31 4.12
N PRO A 173 -33.39 19.40 4.41
CA PRO A 173 -33.25 17.97 4.06
C PRO A 173 -32.93 17.72 2.59
N LEU A 174 -33.55 18.49 1.67
CA LEU A 174 -33.36 18.34 0.22
C LEU A 174 -32.01 18.87 -0.26
N ALA A 175 -31.32 19.72 0.49
CA ALA A 175 -30.12 20.43 0.04
C ALA A 175 -29.01 19.49 -0.45
N GLN A 176 -28.78 18.37 0.23
CA GLN A 176 -27.73 17.40 -0.19
C GLN A 176 -28.11 16.66 -1.48
N TYR A 177 -29.37 16.26 -1.63
CA TYR A 177 -29.86 15.68 -2.88
C TYR A 177 -29.77 16.69 -4.01
N ALA A 178 -30.28 17.90 -3.76
CA ALA A 178 -30.27 19.01 -4.71
C ALA A 178 -28.85 19.30 -5.17
N ALA A 179 -27.91 19.54 -4.25
CA ALA A 179 -26.52 19.87 -4.59
C ALA A 179 -25.86 18.83 -5.48
N ARG A 180 -26.17 17.55 -5.27
CA ARG A 180 -25.57 16.43 -6.01
C ARG A 180 -26.22 16.18 -7.37
N HIS A 181 -27.53 16.38 -7.50
CA HIS A 181 -28.30 15.83 -8.62
C HIS A 181 -29.04 16.89 -9.47
N TRP A 182 -29.03 18.19 -9.11
CA TRP A 182 -29.73 19.17 -9.91
C TRP A 182 -29.16 19.26 -11.34
N ILE A 183 -27.84 19.08 -11.51
CA ILE A 183 -27.18 19.09 -12.84
C ILE A 183 -27.71 17.93 -13.70
N ASP A 184 -27.81 16.73 -13.13
CA ASP A 184 -28.33 15.55 -13.84
C ASP A 184 -29.75 15.80 -14.37
N HIS A 185 -30.59 16.44 -13.54
CA HIS A 185 -31.93 16.81 -13.95
C HIS A 185 -31.95 17.94 -14.98
N ALA A 186 -31.11 18.95 -14.83
CA ALA A 186 -30.99 20.06 -15.74
C ALA A 186 -30.45 19.68 -17.13
N GLN A 187 -29.65 18.62 -17.22
CA GLN A 187 -29.13 18.10 -18.49
C GLN A 187 -30.17 17.30 -19.30
N PHE A 188 -31.34 16.98 -18.71
CA PHE A 188 -32.42 16.38 -19.45
C PHE A 188 -32.93 17.35 -20.54
N ARG A 189 -33.46 16.82 -21.67
CA ARG A 189 -33.86 17.59 -22.84
C ARG A 189 -34.67 18.87 -22.48
N ASN A 190 -34.24 20.04 -22.93
CA ASN A 190 -34.86 21.35 -22.78
C ASN A 190 -35.02 21.83 -21.33
N VAL A 191 -34.72 21.08 -20.31
CA VAL A 191 -34.90 21.48 -18.91
C VAL A 191 -34.06 22.72 -18.57
N SER A 192 -32.81 22.76 -19.02
CA SER A 192 -31.89 23.86 -18.73
C SER A 192 -32.44 25.23 -19.14
N SER A 193 -33.13 25.31 -20.30
CA SER A 193 -33.76 26.56 -20.74
C SER A 193 -34.95 27.02 -19.87
N HIS A 194 -35.63 26.06 -19.18
CA HIS A 194 -36.76 26.41 -18.29
C HIS A 194 -36.28 26.88 -16.89
N ILE A 195 -35.04 26.58 -16.51
CA ILE A 195 -34.47 26.89 -15.18
C ILE A 195 -33.32 27.91 -15.25
N GLU A 196 -33.05 28.49 -16.41
CA GLU A 196 -31.87 29.31 -16.70
C GLU A 196 -31.72 30.48 -15.72
N GLU A 197 -32.76 31.28 -15.47
CA GLU A 197 -32.71 32.40 -14.55
C GLU A 197 -32.42 31.97 -13.09
N VAL A 198 -32.86 30.77 -12.68
CA VAL A 198 -32.59 30.25 -11.35
C VAL A 198 -31.13 29.78 -11.25
N MET A 199 -30.60 29.23 -12.36
CA MET A 199 -29.17 28.88 -12.45
C MET A 199 -28.28 30.13 -12.40
N GLU A 200 -28.61 31.19 -13.12
CA GLU A 200 -27.89 32.45 -13.10
C GLU A 200 -27.78 33.03 -11.69
N ARG A 201 -28.86 32.96 -10.90
CA ARG A 201 -28.87 33.40 -9.50
C ARG A 201 -27.99 32.53 -8.60
N LEU A 202 -27.91 31.23 -8.85
CA LEU A 202 -27.02 30.33 -8.09
C LEU A 202 -25.55 30.64 -8.43
N PHE A 203 -25.25 30.95 -9.68
CA PHE A 203 -23.91 31.19 -10.18
C PHE A 203 -23.45 32.66 -10.06
N ASP A 204 -24.22 33.52 -9.43
CA ASP A 204 -23.83 34.90 -9.15
C ASP A 204 -22.67 34.94 -8.15
N PRO A 205 -21.44 35.38 -8.57
CA PRO A 205 -20.27 35.38 -7.70
C PRO A 205 -20.37 36.36 -6.53
N ALA A 206 -21.30 37.27 -6.55
CA ALA A 206 -21.58 38.23 -5.48
C ALA A 206 -22.45 37.66 -4.37
N LYS A 207 -23.03 36.46 -4.59
CA LYS A 207 -23.91 35.77 -3.63
C LYS A 207 -23.23 34.59 -2.99
N PRO A 208 -23.62 34.22 -1.75
CA PRO A 208 -23.03 33.08 -1.03
C PRO A 208 -23.48 31.70 -1.55
N HIS A 209 -24.59 31.65 -2.32
CA HIS A 209 -25.23 30.40 -2.71
C HIS A 209 -24.33 29.50 -3.53
N PHE A 210 -23.50 30.05 -4.42
CA PHE A 210 -22.54 29.31 -5.21
C PHE A 210 -21.50 28.57 -4.32
N ALA A 211 -20.95 29.28 -3.34
CA ALA A 211 -19.99 28.72 -2.41
C ALA A 211 -20.63 27.62 -1.52
N ALA A 212 -21.87 27.84 -1.09
CA ALA A 212 -22.62 26.85 -0.33
C ALA A 212 -22.90 25.58 -1.14
N TRP A 213 -23.26 25.72 -2.42
CA TRP A 213 -23.48 24.59 -3.31
C TRP A 213 -22.19 23.76 -3.49
N VAL A 214 -21.05 24.40 -3.83
CA VAL A 214 -19.77 23.72 -4.02
C VAL A 214 -19.29 23.06 -2.70
N TRP A 215 -19.53 23.69 -1.55
CA TRP A 215 -19.25 23.11 -0.25
C TRP A 215 -20.06 21.83 0.04
N LEU A 216 -21.32 21.79 -0.38
CA LEU A 216 -22.18 20.60 -0.27
C LEU A 216 -21.76 19.51 -1.23
N HIS A 217 -21.42 19.86 -2.46
CA HIS A 217 -21.01 18.92 -3.49
C HIS A 217 -20.13 19.60 -4.54
N ASP A 218 -18.83 19.34 -4.45
CA ASP A 218 -17.88 19.78 -5.45
C ASP A 218 -17.91 18.83 -6.66
N VAL A 219 -18.47 19.30 -7.76
CA VAL A 219 -18.58 18.54 -9.01
C VAL A 219 -17.21 18.25 -9.64
N ASP A 220 -16.23 19.10 -9.35
CA ASP A 220 -14.88 18.99 -9.88
C ASP A 220 -14.04 17.99 -9.07
N HIS A 221 -14.20 18.00 -7.75
CA HIS A 221 -13.45 17.16 -6.81
C HIS A 221 -14.36 16.17 -6.08
N HIS A 222 -15.08 15.35 -6.83
CA HIS A 222 -16.03 14.35 -6.27
C HIS A 222 -15.39 13.37 -5.30
N TRP A 223 -14.05 13.27 -5.22
CA TRP A 223 -13.29 12.48 -4.23
C TRP A 223 -13.05 13.21 -2.91
N ILE A 224 -13.26 14.55 -2.86
CA ILE A 224 -13.21 15.31 -1.61
C ILE A 224 -14.53 15.11 -0.87
N LYS A 225 -14.44 14.86 0.43
CA LYS A 225 -15.64 14.73 1.26
C LYS A 225 -16.48 16.02 1.18
N PRO A 226 -17.79 15.91 0.87
CA PRO A 226 -18.69 17.03 1.04
C PRO A 226 -18.57 17.60 2.45
N MET A 227 -18.67 18.92 2.58
CA MET A 227 -18.60 19.61 3.87
C MET A 227 -17.29 19.32 4.65
N SER A 228 -16.16 19.21 3.96
CA SER A 228 -14.85 18.98 4.62
C SER A 228 -14.42 20.11 5.54
N LYS A 229 -14.84 21.35 5.22
CA LYS A 229 -14.67 22.55 6.06
C LYS A 229 -15.91 22.79 6.92
N ILE A 230 -15.77 23.54 8.01
CA ILE A 230 -16.90 23.81 8.94
C ILE A 230 -17.97 24.65 8.24
N HIS A 231 -17.57 25.66 7.48
CA HIS A 231 -18.46 26.55 6.71
C HIS A 231 -18.08 26.61 5.22
N PRO A 232 -18.98 27.03 4.34
CA PRO A 232 -18.66 27.31 2.95
C PRO A 232 -17.51 28.32 2.83
N THR A 233 -16.56 28.02 1.97
CA THR A 233 -15.51 28.98 1.61
C THR A 233 -15.60 29.26 0.13
N ARG A 234 -15.14 30.45 -0.31
CA ARG A 234 -15.10 30.76 -1.73
C ARG A 234 -14.33 29.68 -2.48
N PRO A 235 -14.92 29.05 -3.51
CA PRO A 235 -14.25 28.07 -4.35
C PRO A 235 -13.00 28.65 -5.03
N GLU A 236 -12.03 27.79 -5.33
CA GLU A 236 -10.81 28.21 -6.05
C GLU A 236 -11.12 28.62 -7.49
N ALA A 237 -12.09 27.93 -8.13
CA ALA A 237 -12.53 28.23 -9.48
C ALA A 237 -13.72 29.19 -9.49
N MET A 238 -13.78 30.01 -10.53
CA MET A 238 -14.88 30.97 -10.76
C MET A 238 -16.14 30.25 -11.23
N PRO A 239 -17.34 30.85 -11.07
CA PRO A 239 -18.60 30.29 -11.54
C PRO A 239 -18.59 29.84 -13.01
N LEU A 240 -17.95 30.63 -13.89
CA LEU A 240 -17.79 30.28 -15.30
C LEU A 240 -17.14 28.90 -15.52
N TYR A 241 -16.15 28.56 -14.74
CA TYR A 241 -15.51 27.23 -14.81
C TYR A 241 -16.50 26.11 -14.51
N TYR A 242 -17.30 26.22 -13.47
CA TYR A 242 -18.30 25.21 -13.10
C TYR A 242 -19.47 25.13 -14.09
N ALA A 243 -19.87 26.25 -14.65
CA ALA A 243 -20.89 26.31 -15.72
C ALA A 243 -20.41 25.57 -16.99
N THR A 244 -19.12 25.78 -17.36
CA THR A 244 -18.51 25.06 -18.49
C THR A 244 -18.33 23.59 -18.23
N LEU A 245 -17.98 23.21 -17.01
CA LEU A 245 -17.84 21.80 -16.58
C LEU A 245 -19.18 21.07 -16.68
N SER A 246 -20.27 21.76 -16.38
CA SER A 246 -21.65 21.24 -16.44
C SER A 246 -22.27 21.28 -17.83
N GLY A 247 -21.71 22.04 -18.77
CA GLY A 247 -22.13 22.09 -20.17
C GLY A 247 -23.34 22.97 -20.46
N PHE A 248 -23.75 23.87 -19.56
CA PHE A 248 -24.91 24.76 -19.73
C PHE A 248 -24.55 25.99 -20.58
N ARG A 249 -24.82 25.93 -21.89
CA ARG A 249 -24.44 26.95 -22.84
C ARG A 249 -25.02 28.33 -22.53
N GLY A 250 -26.35 28.46 -22.27
CA GLY A 250 -26.99 29.75 -21.95
C GLY A 250 -26.36 30.39 -20.70
N LEU A 251 -26.19 29.62 -19.61
CA LEU A 251 -25.53 30.10 -18.42
C LEU A 251 -24.07 30.53 -18.67
N VAL A 252 -23.33 29.81 -19.51
CA VAL A 252 -21.96 30.19 -19.91
C VAL A 252 -21.98 31.48 -20.68
N GLU A 253 -22.92 31.68 -21.63
CA GLU A 253 -23.09 32.91 -22.40
C GLU A 253 -23.38 34.10 -21.48
N HIS A 254 -24.31 33.94 -20.54
CA HIS A 254 -24.63 34.95 -19.54
C HIS A 254 -23.38 35.34 -18.70
N LEU A 255 -22.66 34.35 -18.15
CA LEU A 255 -21.50 34.61 -17.32
C LEU A 255 -20.33 35.24 -18.08
N ILE A 256 -20.14 34.94 -19.37
CA ILE A 256 -19.13 35.61 -20.22
C ILE A 256 -19.46 37.08 -20.41
N VAL A 257 -20.74 37.39 -20.63
CA VAL A 257 -21.19 38.79 -20.79
C VAL A 257 -21.07 39.56 -19.48
N ALA A 258 -21.44 38.95 -18.35
CA ALA A 258 -21.39 39.57 -17.03
C ALA A 258 -19.96 39.71 -16.49
N HIS A 259 -19.10 38.71 -16.75
CA HIS A 259 -17.74 38.59 -16.20
C HIS A 259 -16.71 38.17 -17.27
N PRO A 260 -16.45 39.01 -18.31
CA PRO A 260 -15.58 38.65 -19.43
C PRO A 260 -14.14 38.36 -19.04
N GLN A 261 -13.67 38.91 -17.90
CA GLN A 261 -12.33 38.63 -17.33
C GLN A 261 -12.13 37.20 -16.90
N ASP A 262 -13.19 36.42 -16.67
CA ASP A 262 -13.12 35.07 -16.14
C ASP A 262 -12.90 34.00 -17.22
N ILE A 263 -12.91 34.35 -18.50
CA ILE A 263 -12.84 33.42 -19.64
C ILE A 263 -11.56 32.58 -19.64
N ASN A 264 -10.44 33.15 -19.17
CA ASN A 264 -9.16 32.46 -19.02
C ASN A 264 -8.75 32.32 -17.56
N SER A 265 -9.69 32.50 -16.62
CA SER A 265 -9.41 32.37 -15.19
C SER A 265 -8.94 30.94 -14.87
N ARG A 266 -7.95 30.85 -14.00
CA ARG A 266 -7.42 29.56 -13.52
C ARG A 266 -8.10 29.17 -12.21
N GLY A 267 -8.44 27.91 -12.09
CA GLY A 267 -9.03 27.32 -10.88
C GLY A 267 -9.63 25.95 -11.17
N GLY A 268 -9.89 25.20 -10.11
CA GLY A 268 -10.37 23.84 -10.22
C GLY A 268 -9.34 22.83 -10.75
N SER A 269 -9.72 21.57 -10.84
CA SER A 269 -8.83 20.46 -11.21
C SER A 269 -8.40 20.47 -12.67
N HIS A 270 -9.12 21.22 -13.51
CA HIS A 270 -8.86 21.27 -14.95
C HIS A 270 -8.26 22.60 -15.42
N THR A 271 -8.02 23.51 -14.52
CA THR A 271 -7.32 24.78 -14.71
C THR A 271 -8.13 25.89 -15.36
N THR A 272 -8.62 25.78 -16.61
CA THR A 272 -9.41 26.87 -17.26
C THR A 272 -10.76 26.34 -17.73
N PRO A 273 -11.76 27.27 -17.97
CA PRO A 273 -13.04 26.87 -18.53
C PRO A 273 -12.92 26.07 -19.83
N LEU A 274 -12.01 26.46 -20.74
CA LEU A 274 -11.81 25.75 -22.01
C LEU A 274 -11.27 24.31 -21.80
N HIS A 275 -10.42 24.09 -20.80
CA HIS A 275 -10.00 22.72 -20.41
C HIS A 275 -11.19 21.90 -19.91
N ALA A 276 -12.04 22.47 -19.06
CA ALA A 276 -13.23 21.79 -18.53
C ALA A 276 -14.19 21.39 -19.65
N ALA A 277 -14.53 22.33 -20.56
CA ALA A 277 -15.35 22.05 -21.72
C ALA A 277 -14.75 20.95 -22.63
N SER A 278 -13.44 21.00 -22.84
CA SER A 278 -12.70 20.06 -23.69
C SER A 278 -12.71 18.63 -23.14
N ILE A 279 -12.50 18.45 -21.82
CA ILE A 279 -12.52 17.13 -21.17
C ILE A 279 -13.91 16.52 -21.14
N LYS A 280 -14.92 17.36 -20.89
CA LYS A 280 -16.31 16.90 -20.79
C LYS A 280 -17.00 16.75 -22.15
N GLY A 281 -16.37 17.16 -23.24
CA GLY A 281 -16.90 17.01 -24.59
C GLY A 281 -18.01 18.00 -24.94
N HIS A 282 -18.08 19.15 -24.26
CA HIS A 282 -19.10 20.16 -24.46
C HIS A 282 -18.76 21.06 -25.67
N LEU A 283 -19.05 20.58 -26.89
CA LEU A 283 -18.68 21.22 -28.16
C LEU A 283 -19.22 22.67 -28.31
N GLU A 284 -20.49 22.88 -28.02
CA GLU A 284 -21.11 24.19 -28.15
C GLU A 284 -20.50 25.21 -27.16
N VAL A 285 -20.22 24.77 -25.94
CA VAL A 285 -19.58 25.59 -24.92
C VAL A 285 -18.12 25.91 -25.31
N ALA A 286 -17.37 24.93 -25.79
CA ALA A 286 -15.99 25.12 -26.26
C ALA A 286 -15.98 26.14 -27.47
N SER A 287 -16.93 26.00 -28.38
CA SER A 287 -17.09 26.95 -29.52
C SER A 287 -17.39 28.36 -29.05
N LEU A 288 -18.25 28.52 -28.07
CA LEU A 288 -18.60 29.81 -27.49
C LEU A 288 -17.38 30.45 -26.80
N LEU A 289 -16.68 29.70 -25.94
CA LEU A 289 -15.49 30.17 -25.25
C LEU A 289 -14.41 30.68 -26.23
N LEU A 290 -14.12 29.89 -27.29
CA LEU A 290 -13.12 30.28 -28.30
C LEU A 290 -13.52 31.53 -29.10
N LYS A 291 -14.79 31.65 -29.42
CA LYS A 291 -15.30 32.86 -30.08
C LYS A 291 -15.21 34.14 -29.22
N CYS A 292 -15.30 33.96 -27.90
CA CYS A 292 -15.19 35.02 -26.92
C CYS A 292 -13.75 35.29 -26.42
N GLY A 293 -12.73 34.63 -26.99
CA GLY A 293 -11.32 34.91 -26.72
C GLY A 293 -10.68 34.01 -25.67
N ALA A 294 -11.24 32.81 -25.46
CA ALA A 294 -10.52 31.81 -24.65
C ALA A 294 -9.22 31.37 -25.36
N ASP A 295 -8.14 31.33 -24.60
CA ASP A 295 -6.82 30.94 -25.10
C ASP A 295 -6.76 29.42 -25.37
N PRO A 296 -6.60 29.00 -26.65
CA PRO A 296 -6.56 27.58 -27.00
C PRO A 296 -5.29 26.87 -26.54
N ASP A 297 -4.24 27.60 -26.15
CA ASP A 297 -2.95 27.09 -25.70
C ASP A 297 -2.69 27.28 -24.20
N SER A 298 -3.67 27.73 -23.45
CA SER A 298 -3.58 27.79 -21.99
C SER A 298 -3.14 26.42 -21.43
N CYS A 299 -2.20 26.41 -20.49
CA CYS A 299 -1.65 25.17 -19.93
C CYS A 299 -2.18 24.90 -18.52
N ASP A 300 -2.47 23.62 -18.22
CA ASP A 300 -2.73 23.18 -16.85
C ASP A 300 -1.44 23.10 -16.02
N ASP A 301 -1.52 22.66 -14.77
CA ASP A 301 -0.37 22.56 -13.84
C ASP A 301 0.68 21.53 -14.27
N VAL A 302 0.33 20.66 -15.22
CA VAL A 302 1.23 19.65 -15.80
C VAL A 302 1.70 20.08 -17.21
N GLY A 303 1.38 21.31 -17.63
CA GLY A 303 1.76 21.87 -18.93
C GLY A 303 0.89 21.36 -20.10
N ARG A 304 -0.29 20.79 -19.87
CA ARG A 304 -1.17 20.29 -20.92
C ARG A 304 -2.12 21.38 -21.39
N ALA A 305 -2.19 21.60 -22.69
CA ALA A 305 -3.16 22.46 -23.32
C ALA A 305 -4.53 21.74 -23.51
N PRO A 306 -5.64 22.46 -23.78
CA PRO A 306 -6.93 21.86 -24.09
C PRO A 306 -6.86 20.75 -25.15
N LEU A 307 -6.00 20.90 -26.16
CA LEU A 307 -5.80 19.92 -27.22
C LEU A 307 -5.19 18.59 -26.70
N HIS A 308 -4.34 18.63 -25.67
CA HIS A 308 -3.89 17.41 -24.97
C HIS A 308 -5.05 16.71 -24.28
N ARG A 309 -5.90 17.48 -23.60
CA ARG A 309 -7.04 16.96 -22.86
C ARG A 309 -8.06 16.26 -23.73
N VAL A 310 -8.38 16.87 -24.87
CA VAL A 310 -9.26 16.26 -25.89
C VAL A 310 -8.62 14.99 -26.46
N SER A 311 -7.30 15.01 -26.69
CA SER A 311 -6.53 13.85 -27.18
C SER A 311 -6.40 12.72 -26.14
N GLN A 312 -6.50 13.03 -24.85
CA GLN A 312 -6.62 12.01 -23.81
C GLN A 312 -7.98 11.32 -23.80
N GLY A 313 -9.03 12.02 -24.25
CA GLY A 313 -10.39 11.55 -24.30
C GLY A 313 -11.03 11.36 -22.93
N GLY A 314 -12.35 11.42 -22.94
CA GLY A 314 -13.20 11.01 -21.83
C GLY A 314 -13.71 9.57 -22.05
N GLN A 315 -14.95 9.33 -21.68
CA GLN A 315 -15.62 8.05 -21.91
C GLN A 315 -15.76 7.74 -23.43
N PRO A 316 -15.76 6.47 -23.83
CA PRO A 316 -15.88 6.07 -25.26
C PRO A 316 -17.08 6.67 -26.00
N VAL A 317 -18.15 6.99 -25.27
CA VAL A 317 -19.35 7.65 -25.79
C VAL A 317 -19.09 9.06 -26.31
N MET A 318 -17.99 9.71 -25.89
CA MET A 318 -17.64 11.09 -26.23
C MET A 318 -16.66 11.22 -27.42
N ALA A 319 -16.28 10.12 -28.06
CA ALA A 319 -15.23 10.12 -29.09
C ALA A 319 -15.52 11.08 -30.27
N GLN A 320 -16.78 11.19 -30.70
CA GLN A 320 -17.17 12.09 -31.78
C GLN A 320 -17.07 13.57 -31.35
N SER A 321 -17.60 13.90 -30.17
CA SER A 321 -17.51 15.27 -29.64
C SER A 321 -16.06 15.70 -29.42
N SER A 322 -15.20 14.79 -28.94
CA SER A 322 -13.75 15.03 -28.77
C SER A 322 -13.09 15.35 -30.12
N LEU A 323 -13.41 14.65 -31.20
CA LEU A 323 -12.86 14.93 -32.54
C LEU A 323 -13.28 16.32 -33.03
N GLU A 324 -14.55 16.68 -32.88
CA GLU A 324 -15.06 17.99 -33.30
C GLU A 324 -14.45 19.13 -32.46
N ILE A 325 -14.29 18.97 -31.17
CA ILE A 325 -13.58 19.93 -30.30
C ILE A 325 -12.11 20.05 -30.70
N ALA A 326 -11.43 18.93 -30.97
CA ALA A 326 -10.05 18.96 -31.46
C ALA A 326 -9.94 19.77 -32.78
N ARG A 327 -10.89 19.54 -33.72
CA ARG A 327 -10.99 20.28 -34.98
C ARG A 327 -11.20 21.77 -34.71
N LEU A 328 -12.08 22.09 -33.80
CA LEU A 328 -12.38 23.49 -33.41
C LEU A 328 -11.13 24.16 -32.79
N LEU A 329 -10.42 23.53 -31.88
CA LEU A 329 -9.19 24.04 -31.28
C LEU A 329 -8.10 24.28 -32.33
N VAL A 330 -7.87 23.32 -33.23
CA VAL A 330 -6.90 23.47 -34.31
C VAL A 330 -7.27 24.62 -35.26
N ASN A 331 -8.54 24.75 -35.63
CA ASN A 331 -9.01 25.84 -36.47
C ASN A 331 -8.91 27.21 -35.76
N SER A 332 -8.92 27.23 -34.43
CA SER A 332 -8.74 28.46 -33.63
C SER A 332 -7.27 28.76 -33.32
N GLY A 333 -6.33 28.02 -33.93
CA GLY A 333 -4.89 28.28 -33.86
C GLY A 333 -4.17 27.58 -32.74
N ALA A 334 -4.75 26.56 -32.11
CA ALA A 334 -4.07 25.76 -31.09
C ALA A 334 -2.76 25.15 -31.62
N ASN A 335 -1.70 25.20 -30.81
CA ASN A 335 -0.42 24.61 -31.15
C ASN A 335 -0.50 23.09 -31.12
N VAL A 336 -0.53 22.45 -32.28
CA VAL A 336 -0.61 20.98 -32.44
C VAL A 336 0.61 20.25 -31.90
N ASN A 337 1.75 20.97 -31.71
CA ASN A 337 3.01 20.45 -31.21
C ASN A 337 3.32 20.90 -29.77
N ALA A 338 2.35 21.51 -29.07
CA ALA A 338 2.53 21.86 -27.66
C ALA A 338 3.01 20.64 -26.85
N ALA A 339 3.99 20.83 -25.97
CA ALA A 339 4.55 19.76 -25.16
C ALA A 339 4.19 19.95 -23.68
N ASP A 340 3.69 18.91 -23.05
CA ASP A 340 3.43 18.91 -21.61
C ASP A 340 4.72 18.81 -20.79
N SER A 341 4.62 18.82 -19.45
CA SER A 341 5.76 18.71 -18.53
C SER A 341 6.58 17.41 -18.71
N GLN A 342 6.06 16.40 -19.40
CA GLN A 342 6.74 15.17 -19.76
C GLN A 342 7.24 15.16 -21.21
N GLY A 343 7.11 16.28 -21.92
CA GLY A 343 7.45 16.40 -23.33
C GLY A 343 6.47 15.68 -24.27
N ARG A 344 5.29 15.31 -23.79
CA ARG A 344 4.27 14.64 -24.60
C ARG A 344 3.46 15.70 -25.36
N THR A 345 3.21 15.44 -26.62
CA THR A 345 2.34 16.29 -27.47
C THR A 345 0.91 15.72 -27.52
N PRO A 346 -0.07 16.48 -28.02
CA PRO A 346 -1.41 15.97 -28.28
C PRO A 346 -1.42 14.68 -29.12
N LEU A 347 -0.47 14.54 -30.06
CA LEU A 347 -0.33 13.32 -30.87
C LEU A 347 0.07 12.10 -30.00
N HIS A 348 0.96 12.26 -29.05
CA HIS A 348 1.31 11.17 -28.11
C HIS A 348 0.07 10.69 -27.33
N GLU A 349 -0.76 11.60 -26.87
CA GLU A 349 -1.97 11.25 -26.11
C GLU A 349 -3.05 10.63 -27.00
N ALA A 350 -3.27 11.16 -28.20
CA ALA A 350 -4.21 10.57 -29.17
C ALA A 350 -3.81 9.15 -29.55
N VAL A 351 -2.51 8.92 -29.76
CA VAL A 351 -1.94 7.61 -30.07
C VAL A 351 -2.09 6.66 -28.89
N ARG A 352 -1.73 7.09 -27.69
CA ARG A 352 -1.84 6.30 -26.46
C ARG A 352 -3.24 5.76 -26.22
N ASN A 353 -4.25 6.58 -26.50
CA ASN A 353 -5.66 6.23 -26.31
C ASN A 353 -6.29 5.55 -27.54
N GLY A 354 -5.64 5.62 -28.69
CA GLY A 354 -6.11 4.99 -29.92
C GLY A 354 -7.15 5.82 -30.68
N TYR A 355 -7.16 7.12 -30.51
CA TYR A 355 -8.08 8.04 -31.19
C TYR A 355 -7.57 8.35 -32.60
N ARG A 356 -7.81 7.42 -33.54
CA ARG A 356 -7.34 7.52 -34.92
C ARG A 356 -7.77 8.84 -35.60
N GLY A 357 -9.04 9.21 -35.46
CA GLY A 357 -9.55 10.45 -36.08
C GLY A 357 -8.84 11.71 -35.58
N ILE A 358 -8.54 11.78 -34.29
CA ILE A 358 -7.77 12.90 -33.70
C ILE A 358 -6.33 12.86 -34.19
N ALA A 359 -5.70 11.69 -34.25
CA ALA A 359 -4.35 11.56 -34.77
C ALA A 359 -4.26 11.95 -36.24
N GLU A 360 -5.24 11.56 -37.09
CA GLU A 360 -5.35 11.99 -38.49
C GLU A 360 -5.50 13.49 -38.63
N LEU A 361 -6.34 14.11 -37.80
CA LEU A 361 -6.52 15.56 -37.75
C LEU A 361 -5.21 16.28 -37.39
N LEU A 362 -4.56 15.86 -36.29
CA LEU A 362 -3.30 16.47 -35.84
C LEU A 362 -2.20 16.37 -36.91
N LEU A 363 -2.03 15.20 -37.51
CA LEU A 363 -1.05 14.97 -38.58
C LEU A 363 -1.36 15.80 -39.82
N GLY A 364 -2.64 15.92 -40.21
CA GLY A 364 -3.10 16.79 -41.29
C GLY A 364 -2.89 18.27 -41.03
N SER A 365 -2.77 18.67 -39.75
CA SER A 365 -2.56 20.05 -39.32
C SER A 365 -1.09 20.35 -38.94
N GLY A 366 -0.14 19.47 -39.32
CA GLY A 366 1.30 19.72 -39.13
C GLY A 366 1.88 19.25 -37.79
N ALA A 367 1.24 18.28 -37.12
CA ALA A 367 1.85 17.64 -35.97
C ALA A 367 3.13 16.89 -36.36
N CYS A 368 4.20 17.10 -35.59
CA CYS A 368 5.47 16.43 -35.81
C CYS A 368 5.33 14.92 -35.52
N LEU A 369 5.66 14.10 -36.52
CA LEU A 369 5.43 12.65 -36.52
C LEU A 369 6.34 11.92 -35.52
N ASP A 370 7.62 12.32 -35.42
CA ASP A 370 8.65 11.65 -34.63
C ASP A 370 9.17 12.50 -33.45
N VAL A 371 8.30 13.38 -32.91
CA VAL A 371 8.63 14.17 -31.72
C VAL A 371 8.89 13.24 -30.53
N ARG A 372 9.86 13.61 -29.71
CA ARG A 372 10.33 12.79 -28.59
C ARG A 372 9.90 13.37 -27.27
N ASN A 373 9.28 12.55 -26.43
CA ASN A 373 8.97 12.91 -25.05
C ASN A 373 10.25 12.86 -24.15
N LYS A 374 10.14 13.14 -22.85
CA LYS A 374 11.28 13.07 -21.91
C LYS A 374 11.91 11.67 -21.80
N SER A 375 11.19 10.61 -22.09
CA SER A 375 11.70 9.23 -22.17
C SER A 375 12.33 8.93 -23.53
N GLN A 376 12.39 9.91 -24.42
CA GLN A 376 12.82 9.78 -25.81
C GLN A 376 11.90 8.86 -26.66
N ASP A 377 10.66 8.57 -26.19
CA ASP A 377 9.68 7.83 -26.94
C ASP A 377 9.00 8.73 -27.99
N THR A 378 8.89 8.24 -29.22
CA THR A 378 8.08 8.86 -30.27
C THR A 378 6.62 8.36 -30.20
N PRO A 379 5.65 9.01 -30.86
CA PRO A 379 4.30 8.49 -30.96
C PRO A 379 4.23 7.02 -31.43
N LEU A 380 5.15 6.59 -32.29
CA LEU A 380 5.24 5.19 -32.74
C LEU A 380 5.57 4.23 -31.60
N HIS A 381 6.50 4.59 -30.72
CA HIS A 381 6.79 3.80 -29.51
C HIS A 381 5.53 3.68 -28.64
N VAL A 382 4.81 4.80 -28.45
CA VAL A 382 3.58 4.84 -27.67
C VAL A 382 2.52 3.91 -28.26
N ALA A 383 2.33 3.92 -29.58
CA ALA A 383 1.41 3.01 -30.26
C ALA A 383 1.73 1.54 -29.99
N CYS A 384 3.03 1.20 -29.99
CA CYS A 384 3.49 -0.17 -29.78
C CYS A 384 3.19 -0.68 -28.37
N TYR A 385 3.52 0.06 -27.31
CA TYR A 385 3.24 -0.42 -25.95
C TYR A 385 1.79 -0.27 -25.52
N SER A 386 1.03 0.65 -26.15
CA SER A 386 -0.40 0.83 -25.89
C SER A 386 -1.30 -0.10 -26.73
N ARG A 387 -0.72 -0.93 -27.58
CA ARG A 387 -1.42 -1.85 -28.49
C ARG A 387 -2.48 -1.18 -29.38
N LYS A 388 -2.14 -0.05 -30.01
CA LYS A 388 -3.05 0.70 -30.85
C LYS A 388 -2.75 0.49 -32.34
N LEU A 389 -3.15 -0.68 -32.85
CA LEU A 389 -2.80 -1.14 -34.21
C LEU A 389 -3.27 -0.20 -35.33
N ASP A 390 -4.49 0.34 -35.23
CA ASP A 390 -5.03 1.22 -36.28
C ASP A 390 -4.28 2.55 -36.37
N VAL A 391 -3.89 3.11 -35.22
CA VAL A 391 -3.10 4.35 -35.17
C VAL A 391 -1.64 4.06 -35.52
N LEU A 392 -1.12 2.89 -35.15
CA LEU A 392 0.21 2.44 -35.55
C LEU A 392 0.33 2.37 -37.09
N ARG A 393 -0.67 1.77 -37.78
CA ARG A 393 -0.73 1.74 -39.23
C ARG A 393 -0.70 3.13 -39.83
N LEU A 394 -1.53 4.03 -39.28
CA LEU A 394 -1.57 5.44 -39.71
C LEU A 394 -0.18 6.10 -39.61
N LEU A 395 0.52 5.94 -38.47
CA LEU A 395 1.84 6.53 -38.27
C LEU A 395 2.87 6.00 -39.26
N ILE A 396 2.90 4.67 -39.47
CA ILE A 396 3.81 4.04 -40.44
C ILE A 396 3.48 4.48 -41.87
N ASP A 397 2.20 4.52 -42.26
CA ASP A 397 1.75 4.96 -43.60
C ASP A 397 2.08 6.44 -43.86
N ARG A 398 2.25 7.26 -42.79
CA ARG A 398 2.70 8.65 -42.86
C ARG A 398 4.22 8.81 -42.79
N GLY A 399 4.97 7.71 -42.69
CA GLY A 399 6.42 7.70 -42.74
C GLY A 399 7.15 7.86 -41.42
N SER A 400 6.52 7.48 -40.28
CA SER A 400 7.22 7.46 -38.98
C SER A 400 8.47 6.58 -39.03
N ASP A 401 9.53 7.04 -38.36
CA ASP A 401 10.79 6.32 -38.26
C ASP A 401 10.68 5.11 -37.33
N MET A 402 10.56 3.92 -37.94
CA MET A 402 10.51 2.63 -37.26
C MET A 402 11.83 2.23 -36.60
N THR A 403 12.93 2.90 -36.95
CA THR A 403 14.26 2.66 -36.36
C THR A 403 14.58 3.56 -35.20
N SER A 404 13.67 4.51 -34.88
CA SER A 404 13.82 5.45 -33.78
C SER A 404 14.10 4.73 -32.46
N ARG A 405 14.97 5.32 -31.64
CA ARG A 405 15.41 4.75 -30.36
C ARG A 405 14.97 5.60 -29.20
N SER A 406 14.37 5.00 -28.18
CA SER A 406 14.09 5.65 -26.89
C SER A 406 15.34 5.81 -26.05
N ARG A 407 15.21 6.31 -24.78
CA ARG A 407 16.37 6.60 -23.90
C ARG A 407 17.35 5.44 -23.74
N ASN A 408 16.88 4.20 -23.69
CA ASN A 408 17.72 3.00 -23.53
C ASN A 408 17.99 2.30 -24.85
N GLY A 409 17.88 2.99 -25.98
CA GLY A 409 18.09 2.39 -27.30
C GLY A 409 16.96 1.46 -27.75
N VAL A 410 15.85 1.41 -27.01
CA VAL A 410 14.70 0.54 -27.30
C VAL A 410 13.96 1.06 -28.53
N THR A 411 13.69 0.20 -29.51
CA THR A 411 12.94 0.56 -30.73
C THR A 411 11.45 0.16 -30.58
N PRO A 412 10.56 0.64 -31.45
CA PRO A 412 9.17 0.22 -31.48
C PRO A 412 8.96 -1.30 -31.48
N LEU A 413 9.80 -2.05 -32.21
CA LEU A 413 9.76 -3.52 -32.26
C LEU A 413 10.07 -4.16 -30.89
N HIS A 414 11.04 -3.64 -30.16
CA HIS A 414 11.34 -4.11 -28.80
C HIS A 414 10.13 -3.94 -27.86
N TRP A 415 9.43 -2.78 -27.92
CA TRP A 415 8.22 -2.55 -27.14
C TRP A 415 7.11 -3.53 -27.50
N ALA A 416 6.88 -3.78 -28.80
CA ALA A 416 5.89 -4.75 -29.22
C ALA A 416 6.16 -6.14 -28.65
N LEU A 417 7.43 -6.57 -28.66
CA LEU A 417 7.85 -7.88 -28.15
C LEU A 417 7.88 -7.95 -26.63
N ARG A 418 8.21 -6.86 -25.95
CA ARG A 418 8.18 -6.80 -24.49
C ARG A 418 6.78 -7.03 -23.94
N TYR A 419 5.75 -6.61 -24.66
CA TYR A 419 4.35 -6.79 -24.29
C TYR A 419 3.62 -7.91 -25.05
N GLY A 420 4.30 -8.63 -25.94
CA GLY A 420 3.73 -9.75 -26.66
C GLY A 420 2.70 -9.40 -27.74
N HIS A 421 2.77 -8.22 -28.28
CA HIS A 421 1.85 -7.73 -29.30
C HIS A 421 2.22 -8.27 -30.69
N LEU A 422 1.81 -9.51 -30.99
CA LEU A 422 2.11 -10.21 -32.22
C LEU A 422 1.67 -9.45 -33.48
N ASP A 423 0.48 -8.87 -33.45
CA ASP A 423 -0.11 -8.09 -34.53
C ASP A 423 0.74 -6.87 -34.90
N ILE A 424 1.23 -6.18 -33.89
CA ILE A 424 2.14 -5.02 -34.03
C ILE A 424 3.51 -5.46 -34.51
N ALA A 425 4.09 -6.49 -33.89
CA ALA A 425 5.39 -7.03 -34.27
C ALA A 425 5.39 -7.49 -35.75
N ARG A 426 4.31 -8.17 -36.17
CA ARG A 426 4.13 -8.60 -37.58
C ARG A 426 4.12 -7.38 -38.50
N LEU A 427 3.33 -6.36 -38.17
CA LEU A 427 3.23 -5.16 -39.00
C LEU A 427 4.57 -4.44 -39.14
N LEU A 428 5.32 -4.28 -38.04
CA LEU A 428 6.63 -3.64 -38.06
C LEU A 428 7.64 -4.42 -38.90
N LEU A 429 7.69 -5.74 -38.76
CA LEU A 429 8.57 -6.63 -39.54
C LEU A 429 8.19 -6.67 -41.03
N ASP A 430 6.88 -6.68 -41.36
CA ASP A 430 6.36 -6.61 -42.75
C ASP A 430 6.74 -5.31 -43.46
N ARG A 431 6.93 -4.21 -42.62
CA ARG A 431 7.35 -2.90 -43.12
C ARG A 431 8.87 -2.69 -43.10
N GLY A 432 9.64 -3.73 -42.79
CA GLY A 432 11.09 -3.74 -42.89
C GLY A 432 11.85 -3.41 -41.61
N SER A 433 11.24 -3.47 -40.43
CA SER A 433 11.99 -3.39 -39.19
C SER A 433 12.99 -4.53 -39.08
N ASP A 434 14.22 -4.24 -38.66
CA ASP A 434 15.27 -5.22 -38.44
C ASP A 434 14.96 -6.12 -37.22
N ALA A 435 14.82 -7.44 -37.47
CA ALA A 435 14.58 -8.45 -36.45
C ALA A 435 15.76 -8.61 -35.45
N ASN A 436 16.97 -8.12 -35.84
CA ASN A 436 18.21 -8.22 -35.06
C ASN A 436 18.62 -6.90 -34.40
N VAL A 437 17.75 -5.90 -34.44
CA VAL A 437 18.02 -4.60 -33.79
C VAL A 437 18.39 -4.81 -32.32
N ARG A 438 19.40 -4.07 -31.84
CA ARG A 438 19.91 -4.17 -30.46
C ARG A 438 19.64 -2.89 -29.70
N GLU A 439 19.19 -2.99 -28.47
CA GLU A 439 19.09 -1.87 -27.51
C GLU A 439 20.45 -1.66 -26.77
N SER A 440 20.46 -0.76 -25.78
CA SER A 440 21.67 -0.36 -25.05
C SER A 440 22.41 -1.51 -24.36
N GLN A 441 21.69 -2.52 -23.86
CA GLN A 441 22.26 -3.73 -23.25
C GLN A 441 22.40 -4.88 -24.24
N SER A 442 22.40 -4.58 -25.52
CA SER A 442 22.48 -5.55 -26.62
C SER A 442 21.34 -6.58 -26.69
N TRP A 443 20.20 -6.30 -26.04
CA TRP A 443 19.03 -7.15 -26.19
C TRP A 443 18.46 -7.03 -27.59
N THR A 444 18.08 -8.16 -28.16
CA THR A 444 17.33 -8.23 -29.41
C THR A 444 15.85 -8.48 -29.11
N PRO A 445 14.94 -8.22 -30.07
CA PRO A 445 13.54 -8.58 -29.94
C PRO A 445 13.30 -10.04 -29.54
N LEU A 446 14.15 -10.98 -30.02
CA LEU A 446 14.06 -12.41 -29.70
C LEU A 446 14.39 -12.73 -28.24
N HIS A 447 15.27 -11.96 -27.60
CA HIS A 447 15.50 -12.08 -26.16
C HIS A 447 14.23 -11.75 -25.36
N TYR A 448 13.49 -10.70 -25.72
CA TYR A 448 12.22 -10.36 -25.08
C TYR A 448 11.17 -11.45 -25.28
N ALA A 449 10.98 -11.92 -26.51
CA ALA A 449 10.04 -13.00 -26.80
C ALA A 449 10.36 -14.27 -25.99
N SER A 450 11.65 -14.61 -25.88
CA SER A 450 12.12 -15.78 -25.11
C SER A 450 11.96 -15.61 -23.62
N ARG A 451 12.20 -14.40 -23.08
CA ARG A 451 12.03 -14.08 -21.65
C ARG A 451 10.60 -14.18 -21.19
N TYR A 452 9.66 -13.67 -22.00
CA TYR A 452 8.25 -13.58 -21.62
C TYR A 452 7.37 -14.74 -22.10
N GLY A 453 7.94 -15.69 -22.81
CA GLY A 453 7.21 -16.88 -23.24
C GLY A 453 6.32 -16.70 -24.48
N TYR A 454 6.62 -15.72 -25.30
CA TYR A 454 5.80 -15.41 -26.47
C TYR A 454 6.19 -16.26 -27.69
N LEU A 455 5.64 -17.45 -27.79
CA LEU A 455 5.99 -18.45 -28.83
C LEU A 455 5.76 -17.94 -30.25
N GLU A 456 4.57 -17.42 -30.55
CA GLU A 456 4.25 -16.94 -31.91
C GLU A 456 5.07 -15.71 -32.34
N PRO A 457 5.30 -14.70 -31.47
CA PRO A 457 6.27 -13.66 -31.73
C PRO A 457 7.69 -14.18 -31.96
N ALA A 458 8.16 -15.14 -31.16
CA ALA A 458 9.49 -15.74 -31.34
C ALA A 458 9.59 -16.45 -32.71
N ARG A 459 8.58 -17.26 -33.10
CA ARG A 459 8.49 -17.90 -34.42
C ARG A 459 8.55 -16.86 -35.53
N LEU A 460 7.73 -15.82 -35.44
CA LEU A 460 7.68 -14.76 -36.44
C LEU A 460 9.05 -14.09 -36.62
N LEU A 461 9.76 -13.77 -35.51
CA LEU A 461 11.08 -13.18 -35.57
C LEU A 461 12.10 -14.09 -36.26
N ILE A 462 12.12 -15.36 -35.90
CA ILE A 462 13.05 -16.34 -36.48
C ILE A 462 12.76 -16.53 -37.98
N ASP A 463 11.49 -16.61 -38.38
CA ASP A 463 11.08 -16.71 -39.79
C ASP A 463 11.46 -15.43 -40.59
N ARG A 464 11.71 -14.28 -39.88
CA ARG A 464 12.20 -13.03 -40.46
C ARG A 464 13.71 -12.82 -40.28
N GLY A 465 14.45 -13.89 -39.95
CA GLY A 465 15.90 -13.89 -39.89
C GLY A 465 16.50 -13.38 -38.59
N ALA A 466 15.77 -13.46 -37.47
CA ALA A 466 16.36 -13.17 -36.18
C ALA A 466 17.45 -14.19 -35.83
N ASP A 467 18.59 -13.70 -35.37
CA ASP A 467 19.71 -14.53 -34.92
C ASP A 467 19.36 -15.26 -33.61
N VAL A 468 19.14 -16.55 -33.69
CA VAL A 468 18.81 -17.43 -32.56
C VAL A 468 19.95 -17.52 -31.52
N ASN A 469 21.16 -17.20 -31.96
CA ASN A 469 22.38 -17.21 -31.13
C ASN A 469 22.84 -15.81 -30.73
N ALA A 470 22.01 -14.77 -30.89
CA ALA A 470 22.36 -13.43 -30.46
C ALA A 470 22.72 -13.40 -28.97
N HIS A 471 23.81 -12.70 -28.63
CA HIS A 471 24.21 -12.50 -27.22
C HIS A 471 23.89 -11.08 -26.78
N GLN A 472 23.34 -10.93 -25.60
CA GLN A 472 23.26 -9.67 -24.92
C GLN A 472 24.59 -9.38 -24.15
N GLU A 473 24.70 -8.26 -23.44
CA GLU A 473 25.94 -7.75 -22.82
C GLU A 473 26.58 -8.75 -21.85
N ASP A 474 25.79 -9.52 -21.07
CA ASP A 474 26.28 -10.57 -20.16
C ASP A 474 26.54 -11.92 -20.86
N GLY A 475 26.45 -11.98 -22.19
CA GLY A 475 26.61 -13.19 -22.98
C GLY A 475 25.41 -14.11 -23.02
N TRP A 476 24.24 -13.70 -22.49
CA TRP A 476 23.03 -14.55 -22.47
C TRP A 476 22.34 -14.58 -23.83
N THR A 477 21.92 -15.76 -24.24
CA THR A 477 21.22 -16.01 -25.51
C THR A 477 19.70 -16.11 -25.30
N PRO A 478 18.87 -16.06 -26.37
CA PRO A 478 17.44 -16.34 -26.28
C PRO A 478 17.13 -17.69 -25.62
N LEU A 479 17.92 -18.76 -25.93
CA LEU A 479 17.74 -20.08 -25.32
C LEU A 479 18.02 -20.07 -23.82
N TYR A 480 19.01 -19.28 -23.37
CA TYR A 480 19.28 -19.10 -21.96
C TYR A 480 18.06 -18.50 -21.23
N PHE A 481 17.43 -17.46 -21.81
CA PHE A 481 16.24 -16.85 -21.23
C PHE A 481 15.04 -17.81 -21.22
N ALA A 482 14.79 -18.55 -22.29
CA ALA A 482 13.74 -19.56 -22.32
C ALA A 482 13.96 -20.60 -21.20
N SER A 483 15.22 -20.96 -20.93
CA SER A 483 15.60 -21.90 -19.86
C SER A 483 15.45 -21.31 -18.47
N VAL A 484 15.78 -20.02 -18.26
CA VAL A 484 15.59 -19.32 -16.97
C VAL A 484 14.12 -19.21 -16.58
N TYR A 485 13.23 -18.98 -17.55
CA TYR A 485 11.82 -18.70 -17.29
C TYR A 485 10.87 -19.87 -17.56
N GLY A 486 11.38 -21.02 -17.98
CA GLY A 486 10.59 -22.23 -18.10
C GLY A 486 9.80 -22.39 -19.39
N HIS A 487 10.19 -21.71 -20.45
CA HIS A 487 9.46 -21.69 -21.72
C HIS A 487 9.90 -22.80 -22.67
N LEU A 488 9.44 -24.04 -22.43
CA LEU A 488 9.82 -25.23 -23.16
C LEU A 488 9.58 -25.13 -24.66
N ASP A 489 8.42 -24.62 -25.07
CA ASP A 489 8.08 -24.56 -26.51
C ASP A 489 8.98 -23.59 -27.27
N ILE A 490 9.41 -22.52 -26.63
CA ILE A 490 10.38 -21.59 -27.18
C ILE A 490 11.77 -22.24 -27.23
N ALA A 491 12.16 -22.95 -26.17
CA ALA A 491 13.45 -23.65 -26.13
C ALA A 491 13.52 -24.68 -27.28
N LYS A 492 12.43 -25.45 -27.54
CA LYS A 492 12.31 -26.36 -28.67
C LYS A 492 12.45 -25.63 -29.99
N LEU A 493 11.67 -24.58 -30.20
CA LEU A 493 11.73 -23.77 -31.42
C LEU A 493 13.14 -23.24 -31.70
N LEU A 494 13.82 -22.69 -30.66
CA LEU A 494 15.18 -22.15 -30.80
C LEU A 494 16.19 -23.24 -31.20
N VAL A 495 16.16 -24.39 -30.54
CA VAL A 495 17.07 -25.51 -30.84
C VAL A 495 16.80 -26.07 -32.24
N GLU A 496 15.53 -26.27 -32.66
CA GLU A 496 15.13 -26.67 -33.99
C GLU A 496 15.66 -25.72 -35.08
N ARG A 497 15.84 -24.44 -34.73
CA ARG A 497 16.32 -23.39 -35.62
C ARG A 497 17.85 -23.12 -35.49
N GLY A 498 18.57 -23.99 -34.79
CA GLY A 498 20.01 -23.99 -34.73
C GLY A 498 20.61 -23.17 -33.55
N ALA A 499 19.84 -22.99 -32.47
CA ALA A 499 20.40 -22.41 -31.26
C ALA A 499 21.46 -23.35 -30.65
N LYS A 500 22.62 -22.77 -30.24
CA LYS A 500 23.70 -23.51 -29.59
C LYS A 500 23.25 -23.90 -28.18
N VAL A 501 23.07 -25.21 -27.93
CA VAL A 501 22.53 -25.76 -26.68
C VAL A 501 23.47 -25.43 -25.49
N ASP A 502 24.79 -25.45 -25.73
CA ASP A 502 25.82 -25.17 -24.71
C ASP A 502 26.39 -23.74 -24.83
N SER A 503 25.59 -22.78 -25.29
CA SER A 503 25.99 -21.37 -25.25
C SER A 503 26.31 -20.93 -23.82
N ARG A 504 27.41 -20.18 -23.67
CA ARG A 504 27.90 -19.76 -22.35
C ARG A 504 27.74 -18.26 -22.14
N SER A 505 27.27 -17.90 -20.95
CA SER A 505 27.27 -16.51 -20.47
C SER A 505 28.67 -16.06 -20.08
N ASN A 506 28.86 -14.76 -19.75
CA ASN A 506 30.11 -14.25 -19.20
C ASN A 506 30.52 -14.92 -17.86
N LYS A 507 29.61 -15.61 -17.19
CA LYS A 507 29.84 -16.46 -16.02
C LYS A 507 30.00 -17.92 -16.36
N GLU A 508 30.23 -18.23 -17.63
CA GLU A 508 30.35 -19.61 -18.14
C GLU A 508 29.09 -20.48 -17.93
N GLU A 509 27.94 -19.87 -17.55
CA GLU A 509 26.68 -20.58 -17.28
C GLU A 509 26.00 -20.98 -18.58
N THR A 510 25.45 -22.18 -18.62
CA THR A 510 24.73 -22.74 -19.78
C THR A 510 23.19 -22.62 -19.58
N PRO A 511 22.38 -22.74 -20.65
CA PRO A 511 20.93 -22.89 -20.52
C PRO A 511 20.51 -24.05 -19.60
N LEU A 512 21.27 -25.15 -19.60
CA LEU A 512 21.03 -26.32 -18.76
C LEU A 512 21.22 -25.99 -17.27
N ASP A 513 22.26 -25.21 -16.92
CA ASP A 513 22.48 -24.77 -15.54
C ASP A 513 21.27 -24.01 -15.02
N ARG A 514 20.71 -23.11 -15.82
CA ARG A 514 19.57 -22.29 -15.41
C ARG A 514 18.27 -23.08 -15.35
N ALA A 515 18.05 -23.98 -16.29
CA ALA A 515 16.88 -24.88 -16.22
C ALA A 515 16.96 -25.75 -14.96
N ALA A 516 18.17 -26.24 -14.61
CA ALA A 516 18.40 -27.04 -13.43
C ALA A 516 18.23 -26.25 -12.12
N GLU A 517 18.74 -25.01 -12.06
CA GLU A 517 18.62 -24.10 -10.92
C GLU A 517 17.16 -23.71 -10.62
N ASN A 518 16.34 -23.54 -11.67
CA ASN A 518 14.93 -23.17 -11.54
C ASN A 518 13.97 -24.37 -11.50
N GLY A 519 14.49 -25.60 -11.67
CA GLY A 519 13.71 -26.82 -11.50
C GLY A 519 12.85 -27.23 -12.69
N TYR A 520 13.11 -26.71 -13.87
CA TYR A 520 12.34 -27.00 -15.08
C TYR A 520 12.74 -28.33 -15.72
N LEU A 521 12.27 -29.43 -15.15
CA LEU A 521 12.63 -30.79 -15.55
C LEU A 521 12.44 -31.05 -17.05
N ASP A 522 11.36 -30.59 -17.62
CA ASP A 522 11.05 -30.84 -19.04
C ASP A 522 12.05 -30.12 -19.96
N ILE A 523 12.52 -28.93 -19.59
CA ILE A 523 13.59 -28.21 -20.31
C ILE A 523 14.93 -28.89 -20.09
N VAL A 524 15.23 -29.31 -18.86
CA VAL A 524 16.46 -30.07 -18.55
C VAL A 524 16.53 -31.31 -19.41
N ARG A 525 15.45 -32.08 -19.47
CA ARG A 525 15.35 -33.29 -20.30
C ARG A 525 15.55 -32.97 -21.78
N PHE A 526 14.82 -32.00 -22.28
CA PHE A 526 14.91 -31.58 -23.67
C PHE A 526 16.32 -31.11 -24.06
N LEU A 527 16.99 -30.30 -23.24
CA LEU A 527 18.34 -29.83 -23.52
C LEU A 527 19.35 -30.99 -23.55
N ILE A 528 19.26 -31.94 -22.61
CA ILE A 528 20.12 -33.13 -22.58
C ILE A 528 19.87 -34.02 -23.78
N ASP A 529 18.61 -34.28 -24.15
CA ASP A 529 18.25 -35.03 -25.35
C ASP A 529 18.74 -34.33 -26.65
N SER A 530 18.90 -32.99 -26.59
CA SER A 530 19.44 -32.17 -27.68
C SER A 530 20.98 -32.04 -27.65
N GLY A 531 21.67 -32.78 -26.77
CA GLY A 531 23.13 -32.87 -26.73
C GLY A 531 23.81 -31.90 -25.75
N ALA A 532 23.07 -31.30 -24.81
CA ALA A 532 23.69 -30.44 -23.80
C ALA A 532 24.68 -31.21 -22.91
N ALA A 533 25.81 -30.58 -22.59
CA ALA A 533 26.83 -31.17 -21.73
C ALA A 533 26.34 -31.25 -20.27
N VAL A 534 25.96 -32.43 -19.82
CA VAL A 534 25.33 -32.68 -18.50
C VAL A 534 26.21 -32.26 -17.31
N ALA A 535 27.53 -32.27 -17.51
CA ALA A 535 28.53 -31.92 -16.49
C ALA A 535 29.27 -30.61 -16.81
N ALA A 536 28.66 -29.74 -17.62
CA ALA A 536 29.24 -28.41 -17.88
C ALA A 536 29.51 -27.68 -16.56
N ARG A 537 30.60 -26.91 -16.51
CA ARG A 537 30.98 -26.15 -15.31
C ARG A 537 30.88 -24.66 -15.58
N ASP A 538 30.28 -23.92 -14.65
CA ASP A 538 30.27 -22.45 -14.65
C ASP A 538 31.58 -21.87 -14.10
N SER A 539 31.71 -20.56 -14.03
CA SER A 539 32.93 -19.87 -13.53
C SER A 539 33.29 -20.21 -12.08
N LYS A 540 32.34 -20.75 -11.29
CA LYS A 540 32.56 -21.27 -9.92
C LYS A 540 32.88 -22.76 -9.93
N GLY A 541 32.91 -23.41 -11.07
CA GLY A 541 32.98 -24.86 -11.19
C GLY A 541 31.69 -25.61 -10.85
N TRP A 542 30.55 -24.91 -10.69
CA TRP A 542 29.29 -25.54 -10.43
C TRP A 542 28.75 -26.21 -11.69
N THR A 543 28.19 -27.40 -11.52
CA THR A 543 27.50 -28.14 -12.57
C THR A 543 25.99 -28.01 -12.43
N PRO A 544 25.18 -28.41 -13.42
CA PRO A 544 23.72 -28.45 -13.29
C PRO A 544 23.22 -29.21 -12.04
N LEU A 545 23.95 -30.28 -11.64
CA LEU A 545 23.64 -31.02 -10.42
C LEU A 545 23.83 -30.19 -9.15
N HIS A 546 24.89 -29.37 -9.09
CA HIS A 546 25.13 -28.44 -7.99
C HIS A 546 24.00 -27.40 -7.91
N LYS A 547 23.61 -26.80 -9.04
CA LYS A 547 22.52 -25.83 -9.13
C LYS A 547 21.18 -26.41 -8.66
N ALA A 548 20.79 -27.58 -9.19
CA ALA A 548 19.57 -28.27 -8.79
C ALA A 548 19.54 -28.64 -7.31
N SER A 549 20.70 -29.09 -6.78
CA SER A 549 20.84 -29.49 -5.38
C SER A 549 20.76 -28.30 -4.42
N PHE A 550 21.41 -27.19 -4.75
CA PHE A 550 21.35 -25.93 -4.01
C PHE A 550 19.92 -25.38 -3.94
N SER A 551 19.22 -25.38 -5.07
CA SER A 551 17.85 -24.86 -5.18
C SER A 551 16.79 -25.85 -4.62
N GLY A 552 17.11 -27.13 -4.48
CA GLY A 552 16.24 -28.13 -3.88
C GLY A 552 15.31 -28.85 -4.87
N HIS A 553 15.68 -28.91 -6.13
CA HIS A 553 14.86 -29.50 -7.18
C HIS A 553 15.07 -31.01 -7.32
N LEU A 554 14.45 -31.79 -6.44
CA LEU A 554 14.60 -33.23 -6.34
C LEU A 554 14.37 -33.95 -7.68
N ARG A 555 13.36 -33.58 -8.45
CA ARG A 555 13.06 -34.22 -9.75
C ARG A 555 14.21 -34.04 -10.74
N VAL A 556 14.78 -32.84 -10.81
CA VAL A 556 15.93 -32.53 -11.67
C VAL A 556 17.18 -33.24 -11.17
N THR A 557 17.45 -33.22 -9.85
CA THR A 557 18.57 -33.95 -9.24
C THR A 557 18.50 -35.45 -9.58
N LYS A 558 17.31 -36.07 -9.44
CA LYS A 558 17.09 -37.47 -9.82
C LYS A 558 17.44 -37.72 -11.29
N PHE A 559 16.95 -36.88 -12.16
CA PHE A 559 17.14 -37.06 -13.61
C PHE A 559 18.62 -36.91 -14.01
N LEU A 560 19.31 -35.89 -13.47
CA LEU A 560 20.74 -35.68 -13.75
C LEU A 560 21.60 -36.86 -13.31
N LEU A 561 21.34 -37.43 -12.14
CA LEU A 561 22.05 -38.67 -11.68
C LEU A 561 21.74 -39.88 -12.56
N MET A 562 20.49 -40.00 -13.07
CA MET A 562 20.15 -41.06 -14.07
C MET A 562 20.89 -40.90 -15.39
N CYS A 563 21.28 -39.66 -15.74
CA CYS A 563 22.10 -39.35 -16.93
C CYS A 563 23.61 -39.65 -16.67
N GLY A 564 23.96 -40.23 -15.53
CA GLY A 564 25.34 -40.64 -15.25
C GLY A 564 26.24 -39.56 -14.67
N VAL A 565 25.70 -38.48 -14.16
CA VAL A 565 26.54 -37.47 -13.46
C VAL A 565 27.04 -38.04 -12.14
N ASP A 566 28.35 -37.92 -11.88
CA ASP A 566 28.92 -38.33 -10.62
C ASP A 566 28.40 -37.49 -9.46
N VAL A 567 27.77 -38.13 -8.47
CA VAL A 567 27.18 -37.57 -7.27
C VAL A 567 28.19 -36.78 -6.43
N ASN A 568 29.47 -37.14 -6.51
CA ASN A 568 30.58 -36.58 -5.72
C ASN A 568 31.40 -35.55 -6.52
N THR A 569 30.90 -35.10 -7.64
CA THR A 569 31.53 -34.00 -8.39
C THR A 569 31.74 -32.81 -7.48
N ARG A 570 32.95 -32.22 -7.52
CA ARG A 570 33.33 -31.08 -6.70
C ARG A 570 33.35 -29.78 -7.54
N SER A 571 32.90 -28.69 -6.96
CA SER A 571 32.99 -27.34 -7.54
C SER A 571 34.42 -26.79 -7.51
N GLY A 572 34.64 -25.55 -7.98
CA GLY A 572 35.92 -24.84 -7.86
C GLY A 572 36.33 -24.56 -6.38
N SER A 573 35.36 -24.53 -5.47
CA SER A 573 35.55 -24.40 -4.02
C SER A 573 35.43 -25.73 -3.30
N GLU A 574 35.64 -26.86 -4.00
CA GLU A 574 35.54 -28.22 -3.48
C GLU A 574 34.15 -28.65 -2.93
N GLU A 575 33.10 -27.83 -3.18
CA GLU A 575 31.73 -28.08 -2.74
C GLU A 575 31.12 -29.26 -3.53
N THR A 576 30.47 -30.20 -2.83
CA THR A 576 29.67 -31.27 -3.46
C THR A 576 28.18 -30.87 -3.50
N SER A 577 27.42 -31.61 -4.32
CA SER A 577 25.96 -31.43 -4.37
C SER A 577 25.27 -31.62 -3.01
N LEU A 578 25.80 -32.59 -2.20
CA LEU A 578 25.32 -32.83 -0.81
C LEU A 578 25.65 -31.66 0.11
N TYR A 579 26.87 -31.10 -0.01
CA TYR A 579 27.26 -29.92 0.75
C TYR A 579 26.31 -28.76 0.47
N LEU A 580 26.01 -28.46 -0.81
CA LEU A 580 25.13 -27.38 -1.23
C LEU A 580 23.67 -27.61 -0.80
N ALA A 581 23.16 -28.83 -0.90
CA ALA A 581 21.85 -29.20 -0.39
C ALA A 581 21.77 -29.02 1.16
N SER A 582 22.84 -29.33 1.85
CA SER A 582 22.96 -29.15 3.31
C SER A 582 23.08 -27.68 3.69
N TYR A 583 23.84 -26.90 2.91
CA TYR A 583 23.95 -25.43 3.06
C TYR A 583 22.59 -24.73 2.95
N SER A 584 21.76 -25.15 1.98
CA SER A 584 20.47 -24.55 1.67
C SER A 584 19.26 -25.23 2.35
N GLY A 585 19.51 -26.28 3.18
CA GLY A 585 18.47 -26.98 3.94
C GLY A 585 17.50 -27.80 3.09
N LYS A 586 17.97 -28.40 1.99
CA LYS A 586 17.13 -29.13 1.05
C LYS A 586 17.06 -30.62 1.42
N LEU A 587 16.30 -30.94 2.48
CA LEU A 587 16.23 -32.29 3.10
C LEU A 587 16.02 -33.39 2.07
N GLU A 588 15.02 -33.29 1.21
CA GLU A 588 14.66 -34.36 0.28
C GLU A 588 15.76 -34.62 -0.77
N VAL A 589 16.43 -33.56 -1.20
CA VAL A 589 17.59 -33.66 -2.11
C VAL A 589 18.77 -34.26 -1.35
N ALA A 590 19.10 -33.78 -0.16
CA ALA A 590 20.18 -34.30 0.65
C ALA A 590 19.98 -35.79 0.95
N ARG A 591 18.78 -36.19 1.36
CA ARG A 591 18.40 -37.60 1.60
C ARG A 591 18.57 -38.47 0.35
N PHE A 592 18.16 -37.95 -0.78
CA PHE A 592 18.28 -38.66 -2.05
C PHE A 592 19.75 -38.85 -2.46
N LEU A 593 20.58 -37.78 -2.33
CA LEU A 593 22.01 -37.81 -2.64
C LEU A 593 22.75 -38.83 -1.75
N VAL A 594 22.51 -38.81 -0.45
CA VAL A 594 23.10 -39.78 0.51
C VAL A 594 22.72 -41.21 0.12
N LYS A 595 21.45 -41.47 -0.21
CA LYS A 595 20.98 -42.79 -0.66
C LYS A 595 21.70 -43.27 -1.93
N HIS A 596 22.18 -42.37 -2.77
CA HIS A 596 22.86 -42.67 -4.03
C HIS A 596 24.38 -42.52 -3.95
N GLY A 597 24.96 -42.58 -2.75
CA GLY A 597 26.39 -42.67 -2.54
C GLY A 597 27.13 -41.33 -2.47
N ALA A 598 26.42 -40.24 -2.17
CA ALA A 598 27.10 -38.97 -1.89
C ALA A 598 28.00 -39.10 -0.65
N ASP A 599 29.22 -38.62 -0.77
CA ASP A 599 30.19 -38.61 0.31
C ASP A 599 29.81 -37.58 1.40
N ILE A 600 29.37 -38.09 2.54
CA ILE A 600 28.98 -37.30 3.71
C ILE A 600 30.16 -36.65 4.45
N HIS A 601 31.36 -37.14 4.21
CA HIS A 601 32.60 -36.60 4.79
C HIS A 601 33.33 -35.65 3.86
N ALA A 602 32.82 -35.41 2.65
CA ALA A 602 33.42 -34.51 1.72
C ALA A 602 33.52 -33.09 2.31
N ASN A 603 34.72 -32.59 2.43
CA ASN A 603 34.99 -31.25 2.96
C ASN A 603 35.05 -30.24 1.84
N ALA A 604 34.41 -29.09 2.07
CA ALA A 604 34.54 -27.90 1.28
C ALA A 604 34.81 -26.70 2.21
N ASN A 605 35.88 -25.95 1.95
CA ASN A 605 36.30 -24.86 2.85
C ASN A 605 36.42 -25.33 4.31
N ASP A 606 37.03 -26.48 4.51
CA ASP A 606 37.21 -27.17 5.80
C ASP A 606 35.94 -27.69 6.50
N ASN A 607 34.77 -27.45 5.94
CA ASN A 607 33.48 -27.88 6.49
C ASN A 607 32.88 -29.05 5.70
N ASN A 608 32.34 -30.03 6.38
CA ASN A 608 31.54 -31.08 5.77
C ASN A 608 30.02 -30.72 5.78
N PRO A 609 29.15 -31.54 5.15
CA PRO A 609 27.72 -31.28 5.11
C PRO A 609 27.04 -31.11 6.49
N LEU A 610 27.52 -31.80 7.55
CA LEU A 610 26.97 -31.66 8.90
C LEU A 610 27.33 -30.32 9.54
N HIS A 611 28.55 -29.85 9.33
CA HIS A 611 29.00 -28.53 9.80
C HIS A 611 28.18 -27.42 9.21
N ILE A 612 27.99 -27.42 7.88
CA ILE A 612 27.30 -26.34 7.20
C ILE A 612 25.79 -26.36 7.47
N ALA A 613 25.18 -27.55 7.57
CA ALA A 613 23.77 -27.64 7.96
C ALA A 613 23.54 -27.12 9.40
N SER A 614 24.47 -27.42 10.31
CA SER A 614 24.42 -26.96 11.71
C SER A 614 24.62 -25.46 11.82
N GLN A 615 25.56 -24.89 11.06
CA GLN A 615 25.83 -23.46 10.99
C GLN A 615 24.61 -22.66 10.50
N ASN A 616 23.92 -23.20 9.49
CA ASN A 616 22.77 -22.54 8.88
C ASN A 616 21.43 -22.82 9.59
N GLY A 617 21.41 -23.81 10.52
CA GLY A 617 20.23 -24.11 11.33
C GLY A 617 19.22 -25.04 10.69
N HIS A 618 19.67 -25.90 9.77
CA HIS A 618 18.81 -26.86 9.05
C HIS A 618 18.66 -28.16 9.85
N LEU A 619 17.81 -28.12 10.88
CA LEU A 619 17.64 -29.23 11.83
C LEU A 619 17.32 -30.57 11.14
N ASP A 620 16.39 -30.56 10.19
CA ASP A 620 15.95 -31.78 9.49
C ASP A 620 17.10 -32.44 8.72
N VAL A 621 17.99 -31.64 8.12
CA VAL A 621 19.18 -32.13 7.41
C VAL A 621 20.20 -32.68 8.43
N VAL A 622 20.42 -31.99 9.55
CA VAL A 622 21.29 -32.44 10.64
C VAL A 622 20.80 -33.79 11.17
N GLN A 623 19.52 -33.93 11.46
CA GLN A 623 18.90 -35.20 11.88
C GLN A 623 19.11 -36.30 10.86
N MET A 624 18.90 -36.03 9.61
CA MET A 624 19.06 -37.00 8.52
C MET A 624 20.50 -37.44 8.36
N LEU A 625 21.48 -36.51 8.42
CA LEU A 625 22.90 -36.86 8.32
C LEU A 625 23.36 -37.71 9.49
N LEU A 626 23.02 -37.40 10.73
CA LEU A 626 23.38 -38.18 11.91
C LEU A 626 22.69 -39.54 11.98
N ALA A 627 21.47 -39.69 11.47
CA ALA A 627 20.72 -40.94 11.49
C ALA A 627 21.25 -41.99 10.50
N ASN A 628 21.85 -41.58 9.40
CA ASN A 628 22.11 -42.46 8.25
C ASN A 628 23.60 -42.78 7.99
N SER A 629 24.53 -42.24 8.76
CA SER A 629 25.88 -42.10 8.22
C SER A 629 27.04 -42.51 9.10
N GLY A 630 26.83 -42.85 10.37
CA GLY A 630 27.96 -43.13 11.29
C GLY A 630 28.91 -41.94 11.48
N ILE A 631 28.50 -40.72 11.01
CA ILE A 631 29.30 -39.53 11.21
C ILE A 631 29.33 -39.13 12.68
N SER A 632 30.52 -38.81 13.20
CA SER A 632 30.63 -38.35 14.59
C SER A 632 29.88 -37.03 14.79
N ILE A 633 29.09 -36.96 15.88
CA ILE A 633 28.37 -35.76 16.26
C ILE A 633 29.33 -34.60 16.59
N ASP A 634 30.53 -34.93 17.10
CA ASP A 634 31.61 -34.00 17.46
C ASP A 634 32.71 -33.93 16.39
N ILE A 635 32.37 -34.25 15.14
CA ILE A 635 33.32 -34.10 14.03
C ILE A 635 33.85 -32.66 13.98
N ARG A 636 35.14 -32.52 13.69
CA ARG A 636 35.84 -31.23 13.71
C ARG A 636 36.12 -30.74 12.32
N ASP A 637 35.87 -29.45 12.09
CA ASP A 637 36.30 -28.76 10.86
C ASP A 637 37.78 -28.41 10.85
N GLY A 638 38.29 -27.75 9.82
CA GLY A 638 39.70 -27.34 9.73
C GLY A 638 40.13 -26.36 10.82
N THR A 639 39.21 -25.68 11.46
CA THR A 639 39.47 -24.79 12.62
C THR A 639 39.23 -25.52 13.97
N GLN A 640 38.96 -26.81 13.94
CA GLN A 640 38.61 -27.65 15.10
C GLN A 640 37.23 -27.30 15.73
N MET A 641 36.38 -26.57 15.03
CA MET A 641 35.01 -26.32 15.46
C MET A 641 34.12 -27.58 15.25
N THR A 642 33.23 -27.83 16.19
CA THR A 642 32.17 -28.84 16.07
C THR A 642 30.88 -28.28 15.49
N PRO A 643 29.94 -29.13 15.00
CA PRO A 643 28.60 -28.69 14.60
C PRO A 643 27.89 -27.88 15.70
N LEU A 644 28.09 -28.24 16.99
CA LEU A 644 27.54 -27.50 18.12
C LEU A 644 28.18 -26.10 18.26
N ALA A 645 29.49 -25.99 18.09
CA ALA A 645 30.18 -24.69 18.14
C ALA A 645 29.73 -23.77 16.99
N LEU A 646 29.61 -24.32 15.79
CA LEU A 646 29.11 -23.58 14.62
C LEU A 646 27.66 -23.11 14.77
N SER A 647 26.75 -23.98 15.23
CA SER A 647 25.36 -23.63 15.53
C SER A 647 25.28 -22.54 16.61
N SER A 648 26.18 -22.62 17.63
CA SER A 648 26.26 -21.64 18.72
C SER A 648 26.76 -20.27 18.22
N SER A 649 27.71 -20.27 17.28
CA SER A 649 28.23 -19.02 16.68
C SER A 649 27.19 -18.26 15.87
N LYS A 650 26.17 -18.94 15.32
CA LYS A 650 25.08 -18.40 14.52
C LYS A 650 23.74 -18.37 15.27
N GLY A 651 23.72 -18.77 16.55
CA GLY A 651 22.50 -18.73 17.38
C GLY A 651 21.40 -19.70 16.95
N LYS A 652 21.75 -20.84 16.35
CA LYS A 652 20.80 -21.85 15.87
C LYS A 652 20.35 -22.77 16.98
N VAL A 653 19.49 -22.27 17.85
CA VAL A 653 19.12 -22.90 19.15
C VAL A 653 18.56 -24.31 18.99
N GLU A 654 17.66 -24.54 18.02
CA GLU A 654 17.02 -25.85 17.85
C GLU A 654 18.02 -26.94 17.39
N VAL A 655 18.97 -26.58 16.53
CA VAL A 655 20.04 -27.49 16.13
C VAL A 655 20.95 -27.79 17.31
N ALA A 656 21.34 -26.77 18.06
CA ALA A 656 22.18 -26.96 19.25
C ALA A 656 21.49 -27.82 20.30
N ARG A 657 20.20 -27.58 20.57
CA ARG A 657 19.39 -28.41 21.47
C ARG A 657 19.42 -29.90 21.05
N PHE A 658 19.13 -30.14 19.78
CA PHE A 658 19.12 -31.49 19.24
C PHE A 658 20.51 -32.19 19.38
N LEU A 659 21.59 -31.45 19.05
CA LEU A 659 22.94 -31.98 19.16
C LEU A 659 23.28 -32.32 20.61
N ILE A 660 22.95 -31.45 21.58
CA ILE A 660 23.18 -31.69 23.02
C ILE A 660 22.36 -32.89 23.51
N GLU A 661 21.06 -32.99 23.14
CA GLU A 661 20.18 -34.11 23.50
C GLU A 661 20.68 -35.45 22.92
N ARG A 662 21.47 -35.41 21.82
CA ARG A 662 22.09 -36.60 21.22
C ARG A 662 23.51 -36.86 21.73
N GLY A 663 23.95 -36.10 22.72
CA GLY A 663 25.21 -36.34 23.42
C GLY A 663 26.44 -35.67 22.82
N ALA A 664 26.24 -34.56 22.07
CA ALA A 664 27.37 -33.72 21.66
C ALA A 664 28.11 -33.14 22.88
N ASP A 665 29.43 -33.19 22.85
CA ASP A 665 30.25 -32.64 23.93
C ASP A 665 30.19 -31.07 23.86
N ILE A 666 29.53 -30.49 24.86
CA ILE A 666 29.31 -29.05 24.98
C ILE A 666 30.59 -28.26 25.37
N ASN A 667 31.65 -28.94 25.78
CA ASN A 667 32.90 -28.32 26.24
C ASN A 667 34.04 -28.42 25.23
N VAL A 668 33.78 -28.92 24.03
CA VAL A 668 34.77 -28.97 22.93
C VAL A 668 35.29 -27.57 22.62
N ARG A 669 36.59 -27.43 22.50
CA ARG A 669 37.28 -26.19 22.20
C ARG A 669 37.87 -26.23 20.78
N ASP A 670 37.80 -25.07 20.09
CA ASP A 670 38.49 -24.87 18.81
C ASP A 670 39.98 -24.60 18.98
N ASN A 671 40.70 -24.37 17.89
CA ASN A 671 42.14 -24.04 17.88
C ASN A 671 42.54 -22.83 18.73
N ARG A 672 41.58 -21.94 19.07
CA ARG A 672 41.76 -20.72 19.86
C ARG A 672 41.27 -20.92 21.32
N GLY A 673 40.84 -22.13 21.65
CA GLY A 673 40.27 -22.43 22.97
C GLY A 673 38.82 -21.99 23.15
N TRP A 674 38.10 -21.60 22.09
CA TRP A 674 36.70 -21.22 22.18
C TRP A 674 35.80 -22.43 22.31
N ALA A 675 34.93 -22.42 23.28
CA ALA A 675 33.83 -23.37 23.43
C ALA A 675 32.50 -22.74 22.94
N ALA A 676 31.46 -23.55 22.81
CA ALA A 676 30.14 -23.09 22.36
C ALA A 676 29.61 -21.85 23.10
N LEU A 677 29.82 -21.78 24.43
CA LEU A 677 29.38 -20.62 25.25
C LEU A 677 30.15 -19.34 24.92
N HIS A 678 31.43 -19.42 24.54
CA HIS A 678 32.18 -18.26 24.08
C HIS A 678 31.59 -17.67 22.79
N PHE A 679 31.25 -18.53 21.82
CA PHE A 679 30.61 -18.10 20.57
C PHE A 679 29.25 -17.45 20.82
N ALA A 680 28.39 -18.13 21.60
CA ALA A 680 27.08 -17.58 21.96
C ALA A 680 27.17 -16.22 22.66
N SER A 681 28.12 -16.10 23.60
CA SER A 681 28.35 -14.87 24.36
C SER A 681 28.93 -13.75 23.52
N GLY A 682 29.94 -14.07 22.70
CA GLY A 682 30.59 -13.06 21.85
C GLY A 682 29.68 -12.49 20.74
N HIS A 683 28.80 -13.30 20.20
CA HIS A 683 27.87 -12.87 19.14
C HIS A 683 26.49 -12.39 19.65
N GLY A 684 26.24 -12.46 20.97
CA GLY A 684 25.01 -11.90 21.54
C GLY A 684 23.78 -12.83 21.47
N HIS A 685 23.95 -14.13 21.34
CA HIS A 685 22.86 -15.09 21.20
C HIS A 685 22.33 -15.54 22.58
N LEU A 686 21.40 -14.77 23.16
CA LEU A 686 20.90 -14.99 24.53
C LEU A 686 20.30 -16.37 24.75
N ASP A 687 19.40 -16.82 23.85
CA ASP A 687 18.72 -18.11 24.02
C ASP A 687 19.69 -19.30 23.88
N MET A 688 20.72 -19.14 23.06
CA MET A 688 21.81 -20.11 22.94
C MET A 688 22.66 -20.17 24.22
N ALA A 689 23.04 -19.01 24.73
CA ALA A 689 23.78 -18.96 26.01
C ALA A 689 22.95 -19.57 27.14
N ARG A 690 21.65 -19.31 27.20
CA ARG A 690 20.72 -19.92 28.15
C ARG A 690 20.70 -21.44 28.01
N LEU A 691 20.51 -21.95 26.79
CA LEU A 691 20.47 -23.37 26.48
C LEU A 691 21.74 -24.08 27.00
N LEU A 692 22.92 -23.51 26.67
CA LEU A 692 24.21 -24.10 27.08
C LEU A 692 24.39 -24.11 28.60
N LEU A 693 24.04 -23.00 29.27
CA LEU A 693 24.12 -22.91 30.74
C LEU A 693 23.09 -23.80 31.45
N ASP A 694 21.91 -24.00 30.89
CA ASP A 694 20.89 -24.94 31.40
C ASP A 694 21.37 -26.39 31.32
N HIS A 695 22.27 -26.72 30.38
CA HIS A 695 22.90 -28.05 30.26
C HIS A 695 24.24 -28.14 30.99
N GLY A 696 24.55 -27.20 31.87
CA GLY A 696 25.66 -27.31 32.84
C GLY A 696 27.02 -26.85 32.31
N VAL A 697 27.07 -26.03 31.25
CA VAL A 697 28.33 -25.38 30.86
C VAL A 697 28.78 -24.45 31.96
N ASP A 698 30.07 -24.52 32.35
CA ASP A 698 30.64 -23.60 33.32
C ASP A 698 30.63 -22.17 32.79
N ALA A 699 29.92 -21.28 33.50
CA ALA A 699 29.84 -19.84 33.16
C ALA A 699 31.23 -19.16 33.21
N ASN A 700 32.21 -19.76 33.88
CA ASN A 700 33.58 -19.26 34.03
C ASN A 700 34.58 -19.94 33.07
N ILE A 701 34.09 -20.71 32.10
CA ILE A 701 34.98 -21.36 31.13
C ILE A 701 35.88 -20.31 30.45
N GLN A 702 37.16 -20.58 30.43
CA GLN A 702 38.15 -19.65 29.82
C GLN A 702 38.72 -20.27 28.53
N ARG A 703 38.95 -19.44 27.52
CA ARG A 703 39.69 -19.83 26.32
C ARG A 703 41.21 -19.76 26.52
N SER A 704 42.03 -19.95 25.47
CA SER A 704 43.47 -20.09 25.59
C SER A 704 44.18 -18.85 26.13
N ASP A 705 43.64 -17.64 25.90
CA ASP A 705 44.11 -16.36 26.43
C ASP A 705 43.35 -15.90 27.69
N LEU A 706 42.77 -16.84 28.41
CA LEU A 706 42.03 -16.69 29.66
C LEU A 706 40.77 -15.81 29.56
N TRP A 707 40.30 -15.49 28.39
CA TRP A 707 39.01 -14.78 28.26
C TRP A 707 37.84 -15.68 28.63
N SER A 708 36.99 -15.20 29.52
CA SER A 708 35.73 -15.85 29.86
C SER A 708 34.56 -15.32 28.99
N PRO A 709 33.43 -16.03 28.98
CA PRO A 709 32.21 -15.50 28.35
C PRO A 709 31.82 -14.10 28.82
N LEU A 710 32.04 -13.79 30.12
CA LEU A 710 31.75 -12.49 30.69
C LEU A 710 32.65 -11.36 30.15
N HIS A 711 33.91 -11.65 29.80
CA HIS A 711 34.78 -10.69 29.09
C HIS A 711 34.20 -10.35 27.70
N LEU A 712 33.80 -11.38 26.95
CA LEU A 712 33.26 -11.21 25.59
C LEU A 712 31.96 -10.38 25.55
N VAL A 713 31.02 -10.69 26.42
CA VAL A 713 29.76 -9.91 26.50
C VAL A 713 30.00 -8.48 26.96
N SER A 714 30.99 -8.29 27.85
CA SER A 714 31.39 -6.99 28.37
C SER A 714 32.03 -6.11 27.29
N ALA A 715 32.90 -6.69 26.47
CA ALA A 715 33.53 -5.99 25.35
C ALA A 715 32.49 -5.63 24.25
N ASN A 716 31.54 -6.52 23.94
CA ASN A 716 30.61 -6.36 22.83
C ASN A 716 29.30 -5.64 23.21
N GLY A 717 28.95 -5.56 24.48
CA GLY A 717 27.77 -4.83 24.93
C GLY A 717 26.50 -5.67 25.13
N HIS A 718 26.61 -6.98 25.30
CA HIS A 718 25.46 -7.90 25.40
C HIS A 718 24.91 -8.01 26.83
N ARG A 719 24.27 -6.95 27.35
CA ARG A 719 23.81 -6.82 28.73
C ARG A 719 23.00 -8.01 29.24
N LYS A 720 22.01 -8.50 28.48
CA LYS A 720 21.14 -9.61 28.92
C LYS A 720 21.90 -10.92 29.13
N ILE A 721 22.95 -11.15 28.34
CA ILE A 721 23.81 -12.35 28.52
C ILE A 721 24.72 -12.14 29.72
N ALA A 722 25.23 -10.93 29.95
CA ALA A 722 25.99 -10.63 31.16
C ALA A 722 25.16 -10.90 32.42
N GLU A 723 23.91 -10.43 32.48
CA GLU A 723 22.96 -10.72 33.55
C GLU A 723 22.74 -12.20 33.74
N LEU A 724 22.53 -12.96 32.65
CA LEU A 724 22.36 -14.40 32.69
C LEU A 724 23.60 -15.13 33.20
N LEU A 725 24.80 -14.76 32.72
CA LEU A 725 26.06 -15.36 33.16
C LEU A 725 26.30 -15.17 34.67
N MET A 726 26.10 -13.97 35.18
CA MET A 726 26.21 -13.65 36.62
C MET A 726 25.17 -14.39 37.47
N GLN A 727 23.92 -14.50 36.99
CA GLN A 727 22.89 -15.36 37.64
C GLN A 727 23.30 -16.83 37.72
N ARG A 728 24.15 -17.29 36.79
CA ARG A 728 24.67 -18.67 36.74
C ARG A 728 26.07 -18.81 37.35
N GLY A 729 26.52 -17.82 38.11
CA GLY A 729 27.75 -17.89 38.93
C GLY A 729 29.01 -17.46 38.16
N ALA A 730 28.90 -16.67 37.10
CA ALA A 730 30.08 -16.08 36.49
C ALA A 730 30.77 -15.10 37.44
N SER A 731 32.08 -15.27 37.61
CA SER A 731 32.90 -14.37 38.41
C SER A 731 33.04 -13.00 37.72
N VAL A 732 32.70 -11.94 38.45
CA VAL A 732 32.72 -10.57 37.89
C VAL A 732 34.13 -10.00 37.73
N ASP A 733 35.11 -10.53 38.47
CA ASP A 733 36.50 -10.05 38.50
C ASP A 733 37.50 -11.09 37.97
N VAL A 734 37.07 -12.02 37.16
CA VAL A 734 37.96 -12.97 36.48
C VAL A 734 38.97 -12.22 35.60
N LEU A 735 40.21 -12.67 35.58
CA LEU A 735 41.28 -12.01 34.83
C LEU A 735 41.59 -12.76 33.51
N ASN A 736 41.80 -12.00 32.44
CA ASN A 736 42.38 -12.56 31.22
C ASN A 736 43.92 -12.57 31.27
N GLU A 737 44.60 -12.99 30.20
CA GLU A 737 46.04 -13.02 30.09
C GLU A 737 46.71 -11.64 30.30
N ASN A 738 46.01 -10.56 29.90
CA ASN A 738 46.46 -9.19 30.11
C ASN A 738 46.10 -8.62 31.49
N GLN A 739 45.69 -9.45 32.44
CA GLN A 739 45.21 -9.03 33.76
C GLN A 739 44.00 -8.09 33.73
N GLU A 740 43.24 -8.08 32.64
CA GLU A 740 42.05 -7.24 32.48
C GLU A 740 40.79 -7.98 33.00
N THR A 741 39.92 -7.26 33.71
CA THR A 741 38.62 -7.78 34.17
C THR A 741 37.52 -7.59 33.13
N PRO A 742 36.36 -8.25 33.20
CA PRO A 742 35.19 -7.98 32.37
C PRO A 742 34.77 -6.50 32.46
N LEU A 743 34.86 -5.87 33.63
CA LEU A 743 34.58 -4.44 33.79
C LEU A 743 35.59 -3.60 32.99
N TYR A 744 36.89 -3.94 33.00
CA TYR A 744 37.88 -3.26 32.20
C TYR A 744 37.55 -3.29 30.71
N GLN A 745 37.11 -4.44 30.20
CA GLN A 745 36.68 -4.57 28.81
C GLN A 745 35.42 -3.74 28.47
N ALA A 746 34.44 -3.71 29.37
CA ALA A 746 33.26 -2.88 29.21
C ALA A 746 33.60 -1.38 29.16
N VAL A 747 34.47 -0.94 30.05
CA VAL A 747 34.96 0.43 30.18
C VAL A 747 35.77 0.85 28.96
N ARG A 748 36.71 0.03 28.52
CA ARG A 748 37.58 0.25 27.34
C ARG A 748 36.77 0.42 26.05
N ASN A 749 35.65 -0.35 25.93
CA ASN A 749 34.78 -0.34 24.77
C ASN A 749 33.55 0.59 24.92
N GLY A 750 33.50 1.41 25.97
CA GLY A 750 32.44 2.40 26.17
C GLY A 750 31.04 1.84 26.46
N LYS A 751 30.95 0.63 27.02
CA LYS A 751 29.67 -0.06 27.25
C LYS A 751 29.05 0.35 28.60
N VAL A 752 28.50 1.57 28.68
CA VAL A 752 27.95 2.16 29.92
C VAL A 752 26.99 1.24 30.66
N ALA A 753 26.04 0.62 29.95
CA ALA A 753 24.99 -0.23 30.55
C ALA A 753 25.57 -1.50 31.21
N ILE A 754 26.58 -2.10 30.61
CA ILE A 754 27.27 -3.28 31.18
C ILE A 754 28.23 -2.85 32.27
N SER A 755 28.97 -1.74 32.10
CA SER A 755 29.82 -1.21 33.16
C SER A 755 29.02 -0.93 34.43
N ARG A 756 27.85 -0.31 34.31
CA ARG A 756 26.91 -0.12 35.45
C ARG A 756 26.50 -1.46 36.06
N LEU A 757 26.08 -2.40 35.22
CA LEU A 757 25.63 -3.73 35.67
C LEU A 757 26.72 -4.48 36.46
N LEU A 758 27.94 -4.51 35.95
CA LEU A 758 29.07 -5.18 36.61
C LEU A 758 29.40 -4.52 37.94
N ILE A 759 29.42 -3.17 38.01
CA ILE A 759 29.66 -2.42 39.22
C ILE A 759 28.53 -2.70 40.25
N ASP A 760 27.28 -2.73 39.84
CA ASP A 760 26.13 -3.02 40.69
C ASP A 760 26.19 -4.45 41.26
N HIS A 761 26.92 -5.39 40.60
CA HIS A 761 27.20 -6.74 41.06
C HIS A 761 28.55 -6.88 41.77
N GLY A 762 29.16 -5.77 42.15
CA GLY A 762 30.35 -5.79 43.03
C GLY A 762 31.70 -5.91 42.30
N ALA A 763 31.77 -5.65 41.01
CA ALA A 763 33.03 -5.64 40.29
C ALA A 763 34.02 -4.60 40.86
N ASN A 764 35.27 -4.96 40.95
CA ASN A 764 36.32 -4.14 41.55
C ASN A 764 36.62 -2.90 40.71
N LEU A 765 36.26 -1.74 41.28
CA LEU A 765 36.50 -0.41 40.65
C LEU A 765 37.98 0.00 40.62
N HIS A 766 38.82 -0.65 41.38
CA HIS A 766 40.25 -0.34 41.49
C HIS A 766 41.12 -1.33 40.70
N SER A 767 40.51 -2.20 39.84
CA SER A 767 41.25 -3.12 39.00
C SER A 767 42.14 -2.37 38.00
N VAL A 768 43.29 -2.93 37.73
CA VAL A 768 44.27 -2.44 36.74
C VAL A 768 44.58 -3.54 35.78
N ASP A 769 45.00 -3.19 34.57
CA ASP A 769 45.49 -4.15 33.58
C ASP A 769 46.96 -4.53 33.86
N GLY A 770 47.54 -5.44 33.08
CA GLY A 770 48.92 -5.91 33.21
C GLY A 770 49.99 -4.81 33.07
N ASN A 771 49.62 -3.64 32.58
CA ASN A 771 50.47 -2.48 32.46
C ASN A 771 50.21 -1.43 33.55
N GLY A 772 49.38 -1.73 34.56
CA GLY A 772 49.02 -0.84 35.65
C GLY A 772 48.00 0.26 35.29
N TRP A 773 47.34 0.21 34.16
CA TRP A 773 46.30 1.15 33.78
C TRP A 773 44.99 0.87 34.52
N SER A 774 44.46 1.88 35.23
CA SER A 774 43.15 1.78 35.90
C SER A 774 42.00 1.90 34.89
N LEU A 775 40.80 1.53 35.35
CA LEU A 775 39.54 1.70 34.61
C LEU A 775 39.37 3.12 34.09
N LEU A 776 39.69 4.13 34.92
CA LEU A 776 39.55 5.53 34.53
C LEU A 776 40.54 5.92 33.45
N HIS A 777 41.77 5.43 33.51
CA HIS A 777 42.75 5.62 32.42
C HIS A 777 42.26 5.01 31.10
N ALA A 778 41.73 3.77 31.14
CA ALA A 778 41.21 3.10 29.96
C ALA A 778 40.04 3.86 29.33
N ALA A 779 39.06 4.29 30.12
CA ALA A 779 37.92 5.10 29.65
C ALA A 779 38.38 6.43 29.05
N SER A 780 39.31 7.09 29.69
CA SER A 780 39.82 8.41 29.30
C SER A 780 40.61 8.36 28.01
N ARG A 781 41.51 7.38 27.86
CA ARG A 781 42.27 7.14 26.63
C ARG A 781 41.37 6.89 25.42
N CYS A 782 40.27 6.15 25.62
CA CYS A 782 39.32 5.82 24.56
C CYS A 782 38.27 6.93 24.32
N GLY A 783 38.17 7.91 25.21
CA GLY A 783 37.25 9.05 25.05
C GLY A 783 35.79 8.78 25.45
N HIS A 784 35.57 7.81 26.34
CA HIS A 784 34.21 7.40 26.75
C HIS A 784 33.70 8.22 27.94
N LEU A 785 33.27 9.47 27.70
CA LEU A 785 32.85 10.44 28.71
C LEU A 785 31.80 9.87 29.68
N GLU A 786 30.76 9.21 29.17
CA GLU A 786 29.70 8.66 30.05
C GLU A 786 30.20 7.53 30.95
N VAL A 787 31.15 6.74 30.48
CA VAL A 787 31.80 5.74 31.33
C VAL A 787 32.68 6.42 32.40
N VAL A 788 33.41 7.47 32.03
CA VAL A 788 34.20 8.29 32.98
C VAL A 788 33.30 8.85 34.06
N LYS A 789 32.19 9.48 33.69
CA LYS A 789 31.17 9.97 34.64
C LYS A 789 30.64 8.86 35.57
N LEU A 790 30.34 7.71 35.01
CA LEU A 790 29.84 6.55 35.75
C LEU A 790 30.88 6.08 36.78
N LEU A 791 32.14 5.92 36.39
CA LEU A 791 33.21 5.46 37.28
C LEU A 791 33.44 6.45 38.46
N LEU A 792 33.49 7.75 38.18
CA LEU A 792 33.66 8.79 39.19
C LEU A 792 32.47 8.85 40.15
N ARG A 793 31.24 8.74 39.66
CA ARG A 793 30.02 8.67 40.52
C ARG A 793 30.03 7.47 41.46
N ARG A 794 30.68 6.37 41.06
CA ARG A 794 30.80 5.16 41.85
C ARG A 794 32.05 5.11 42.73
N GLY A 795 32.84 6.18 42.76
CA GLY A 795 33.98 6.33 43.68
C GLY A 795 35.32 5.90 43.11
N ALA A 796 35.48 5.83 41.82
CA ALA A 796 36.78 5.62 41.19
C ALA A 796 37.72 6.81 41.54
N ASN A 797 38.93 6.51 41.92
CA ASN A 797 39.91 7.53 42.30
C ASN A 797 40.43 8.26 41.05
N VAL A 798 40.22 9.59 40.99
CA VAL A 798 40.63 10.47 39.89
C VAL A 798 42.14 10.74 39.87
N ASP A 799 42.81 10.58 41.00
CA ASP A 799 44.20 10.93 41.20
C ASP A 799 45.18 9.76 41.03
N VAL A 800 44.70 8.62 40.54
CA VAL A 800 45.57 7.50 40.24
C VAL A 800 46.52 7.86 39.15
N LEU A 801 47.80 7.59 39.37
CA LEU A 801 48.90 7.79 38.42
C LEU A 801 49.34 6.44 37.86
N ASN A 802 49.61 6.41 36.54
CA ASN A 802 50.35 5.33 35.93
C ASN A 802 51.41 5.93 34.97
N ASN A 803 52.68 5.54 35.15
CA ASN A 803 53.83 6.15 34.43
C ASN A 803 53.82 7.70 34.56
N ASP A 804 53.56 8.20 35.78
CA ASP A 804 53.44 9.63 36.10
C ASP A 804 52.34 10.39 35.36
N LYS A 805 51.38 9.71 34.74
CA LYS A 805 50.26 10.32 33.99
C LYS A 805 48.94 10.09 34.70
N THR A 806 48.15 11.16 34.73
CA THR A 806 46.75 11.14 35.14
C THR A 806 45.80 10.75 34.02
N ALA A 807 44.60 10.33 34.33
CA ALA A 807 43.57 10.06 33.37
C ALA A 807 43.24 11.27 32.48
N ALA A 808 43.33 12.49 32.98
CA ALA A 808 43.10 13.74 32.24
C ALA A 808 44.21 14.01 31.23
N GLU A 809 45.47 13.82 31.61
CA GLU A 809 46.64 13.99 30.73
C GLU A 809 46.60 12.95 29.60
N LEU A 810 46.22 11.72 29.94
CA LEU A 810 46.07 10.66 28.94
C LEU A 810 44.92 10.93 27.91
N ALA A 811 43.82 11.52 28.37
CA ALA A 811 42.76 11.96 27.49
C ALA A 811 43.26 13.08 26.56
N SER A 812 44.03 14.04 27.06
CA SER A 812 44.61 15.13 26.25
C SER A 812 45.60 14.60 25.18
N GLU A 813 46.45 13.68 25.56
CA GLU A 813 47.44 13.06 24.62
C GLU A 813 46.79 12.24 23.49
N ASN A 814 45.55 11.74 23.72
CA ASN A 814 44.83 10.96 22.74
C ASN A 814 43.73 11.76 22.04
N ASP A 815 43.77 13.10 22.05
CA ASP A 815 42.82 14.03 21.41
C ASP A 815 41.39 13.85 21.91
N LYS A 816 41.19 13.49 23.16
CA LYS A 816 39.85 13.32 23.78
C LYS A 816 39.44 14.57 24.59
N ALA A 817 39.32 15.71 23.86
CA ALA A 817 39.14 17.03 24.45
C ALA A 817 37.95 17.12 25.47
N GLU A 818 36.84 16.49 25.21
CA GLU A 818 35.66 16.50 26.10
C GLU A 818 35.95 15.81 27.44
N VAL A 819 36.61 14.66 27.40
CA VAL A 819 36.99 13.90 28.58
C VAL A 819 38.05 14.65 29.37
N ALA A 820 39.09 15.19 28.71
CA ALA A 820 40.14 15.95 29.31
C ALA A 820 39.57 17.19 30.02
N LYS A 821 38.71 17.95 29.38
CA LYS A 821 38.02 19.11 29.94
C LYS A 821 37.19 18.71 31.16
N PHE A 822 36.38 17.67 31.04
CA PHE A 822 35.53 17.20 32.12
C PHE A 822 36.36 16.79 33.36
N LEU A 823 37.44 16.04 33.18
CA LEU A 823 38.30 15.61 34.30
C LEU A 823 39.05 16.75 34.93
N SER A 824 39.49 17.79 34.17
CA SER A 824 40.14 18.97 34.72
C SER A 824 39.15 19.82 35.54
N GLU A 825 37.93 19.98 35.09
CA GLU A 825 36.86 20.68 35.81
C GLU A 825 36.43 19.91 37.07
N TYR A 826 36.37 18.59 37.02
CA TYR A 826 35.97 17.71 38.13
C TYR A 826 36.97 17.81 39.32
N LYS A 827 38.26 18.03 39.06
CA LYS A 827 39.28 18.29 40.10
C LYS A 827 39.09 19.60 40.86
N VAL A 828 38.53 20.61 40.19
CA VAL A 828 38.30 21.94 40.79
C VAL A 828 37.09 21.92 41.74
N ASP A 829 36.08 21.10 41.50
CA ASP A 829 34.82 21.05 42.24
C ASP A 829 34.81 20.02 43.41
N ALA A 830 35.88 19.26 43.60
CA ALA A 830 35.93 18.19 44.62
C ALA A 830 35.86 18.66 46.05
N ASN A 831 35.78 19.98 46.33
CA ASN A 831 35.70 20.61 47.67
C ASN A 831 34.28 21.00 48.13
N VAL A 832 33.19 20.59 47.43
CA VAL A 832 31.80 20.90 47.83
C VAL A 832 30.96 19.63 47.88
N PRO A 833 30.37 19.29 49.05
CA PRO A 833 29.50 18.12 49.16
C PRO A 833 28.08 18.45 48.77
N ASN A 834 27.61 18.05 47.59
CA ASN A 834 26.20 17.86 47.41
C ASN A 834 25.87 16.84 46.29
N LYS A 835 25.21 15.77 46.69
CA LYS A 835 25.12 14.49 45.97
C LYS A 835 23.75 14.21 45.37
N THR A 836 22.89 15.18 45.07
CA THR A 836 21.48 14.86 44.74
C THR A 836 20.82 15.59 43.56
N THR A 837 21.53 16.40 42.75
CA THR A 837 20.83 17.18 41.71
C THR A 837 21.22 16.92 40.26
N LEU A 838 22.06 15.93 39.95
CA LEU A 838 22.57 15.70 38.59
C LEU A 838 21.91 14.54 37.81
N ASP A 839 21.01 13.79 38.44
CA ASP A 839 20.41 12.60 37.78
C ASP A 839 19.22 12.89 36.85
N ALA A 840 18.78 14.15 36.74
CA ALA A 840 17.57 14.50 36.01
C ALA A 840 17.78 15.23 34.64
N ALA A 841 19.02 15.58 34.29
CA ALA A 841 19.25 16.58 33.23
C ALA A 841 19.75 16.07 31.86
N GLU A 842 19.98 14.79 31.66
CA GLU A 842 20.57 14.31 30.41
C GLU A 842 19.81 13.12 29.76
N TYR A 843 18.65 13.35 29.19
CA TYR A 843 18.17 12.58 28.05
C TYR A 843 17.95 13.49 26.84
N GLY A 844 18.77 13.21 25.85
CA GLY A 844 19.11 13.95 24.65
C GLY A 844 17.97 14.58 23.84
N ALA A 845 18.33 15.67 23.23
CA ALA A 845 17.53 16.38 22.24
C ALA A 845 17.46 15.60 20.93
N ASP A 846 16.26 15.40 20.40
CA ASP A 846 16.03 15.12 18.98
C ASP A 846 16.17 16.41 18.16
N GLU A 847 16.47 16.28 16.86
CA GLU A 847 16.84 17.32 15.90
C GLU A 847 15.89 18.53 15.74
N ASP A 848 14.79 18.62 16.51
CA ASP A 848 13.82 19.73 16.51
C ASP A 848 13.76 20.43 17.89
N GLY A 849 14.80 21.13 18.23
CA GLY A 849 14.97 21.83 19.51
C GLY A 849 13.83 22.73 19.97
N LYS A 850 12.84 22.20 20.68
CA LYS A 850 11.93 22.91 21.59
C LYS A 850 11.20 21.93 22.53
N ASP A 851 11.32 22.15 23.85
CA ASP A 851 10.64 21.50 25.00
C ASP A 851 11.41 20.35 25.70
N LYS A 852 12.31 20.73 26.61
CA LYS A 852 13.20 19.80 27.33
C LYS A 852 12.55 18.86 28.37
N GLY A 853 11.29 19.06 28.79
CA GLY A 853 10.64 18.22 29.81
C GLY A 853 9.65 17.21 29.26
N LYS A 854 8.94 17.56 28.19
CA LYS A 854 7.92 16.69 27.55
C LYS A 854 8.49 15.70 26.55
N ALA A 855 9.66 15.99 25.97
CA ALA A 855 10.35 15.13 25.03
C ALA A 855 10.97 13.88 25.70
N SER A 856 11.33 13.93 26.96
CA SER A 856 12.01 12.84 27.65
C SER A 856 11.11 11.61 27.87
N LEU A 857 9.84 11.76 28.27
CA LEU A 857 8.92 10.64 28.46
C LEU A 857 8.52 9.97 27.14
N HIS A 858 8.33 10.76 26.09
CA HIS A 858 8.06 10.23 24.74
C HIS A 858 9.25 9.44 24.18
N ALA A 859 10.47 9.96 24.34
CA ALA A 859 11.68 9.26 23.88
C ALA A 859 11.90 7.96 24.67
N ALA A 860 11.81 8.00 25.99
CA ALA A 860 11.92 6.83 26.83
C ALA A 860 10.86 5.74 26.52
N ALA A 861 9.62 6.18 26.21
CA ALA A 861 8.54 5.29 25.82
C ALA A 861 8.79 4.67 24.42
N GLU A 862 9.35 5.42 23.48
CA GLU A 862 9.73 4.92 22.15
C GLU A 862 10.90 3.94 22.19
N GLU A 863 11.91 4.22 23.03
CA GLU A 863 13.07 3.34 23.23
C GLU A 863 12.74 2.07 24.01
N GLY A 864 11.61 2.05 24.72
CA GLY A 864 11.18 0.90 25.52
C GLY A 864 11.85 0.80 26.88
N ASN A 865 12.44 1.87 27.40
CA ASN A 865 13.15 1.87 28.68
C ASN A 865 12.18 2.03 29.85
N VAL A 866 11.76 0.91 30.40
CA VAL A 866 10.76 0.83 31.50
C VAL A 866 11.20 1.59 32.74
N ASP A 867 12.48 1.49 33.12
CA ASP A 867 13.01 2.11 34.36
C ASP A 867 13.02 3.66 34.24
N VAL A 868 13.39 4.16 33.06
CA VAL A 868 13.37 5.61 32.79
C VAL A 868 11.95 6.15 32.75
N VAL A 869 11.03 5.43 32.09
CA VAL A 869 9.60 5.78 32.08
C VAL A 869 9.06 5.82 33.50
N LYS A 870 9.37 4.82 34.33
CA LYS A 870 8.95 4.75 35.72
C LYS A 870 9.50 5.93 36.54
N SER A 871 10.79 6.22 36.45
CA SER A 871 11.44 7.34 37.15
C SER A 871 10.86 8.71 36.75
N LEU A 872 10.58 8.92 35.43
CA LEU A 872 9.98 10.15 34.92
C LEU A 872 8.54 10.34 35.42
N LEU A 873 7.76 9.26 35.51
CA LEU A 873 6.41 9.31 36.08
C LEU A 873 6.42 9.58 37.61
N GLU A 874 7.39 9.03 38.35
CA GLU A 874 7.60 9.27 39.79
C GLU A 874 8.03 10.73 40.05
N LEU A 875 8.67 11.38 39.07
CA LEU A 875 9.02 12.80 39.10
C LEU A 875 7.86 13.74 38.73
N GLY A 876 6.64 13.18 38.50
CA GLY A 876 5.44 13.97 38.22
C GLY A 876 5.29 14.40 36.77
N THR A 877 6.00 13.76 35.82
CA THR A 877 5.81 14.03 34.39
C THR A 877 4.39 13.60 33.95
N ASP A 878 3.69 14.46 33.23
CA ASP A 878 2.35 14.17 32.74
C ASP A 878 2.37 12.98 31.77
N ILE A 879 1.73 11.89 32.18
CA ILE A 879 1.65 10.62 31.45
C ILE A 879 0.95 10.74 30.10
N ASN A 880 0.04 11.72 29.96
CA ASN A 880 -0.71 12.02 28.76
C ASN A 880 -0.16 13.25 28.02
N SER A 881 1.06 13.68 28.36
CA SER A 881 1.73 14.77 27.65
C SER A 881 1.74 14.54 26.15
N ARG A 882 1.62 15.63 25.37
CA ARG A 882 1.49 15.55 23.91
C ARG A 882 2.67 16.24 23.22
N ASN A 883 3.30 15.52 22.27
CA ASN A 883 4.39 16.06 21.48
C ASN A 883 3.88 16.97 20.33
N ALA A 884 4.77 17.51 19.49
CA ALA A 884 4.43 18.38 18.37
C ALA A 884 3.46 17.74 17.34
N LYS A 885 3.36 16.41 17.27
CA LYS A 885 2.40 15.64 16.45
C LYS A 885 1.13 15.26 17.22
N ASN A 886 0.93 15.81 18.40
CA ASN A 886 -0.17 15.49 19.32
C ASN A 886 -0.19 14.03 19.79
N GLN A 887 0.96 13.32 19.73
CA GLN A 887 1.12 11.94 20.17
C GLN A 887 1.46 11.87 21.65
N THR A 888 0.91 10.89 22.35
CA THR A 888 1.23 10.61 23.76
C THR A 888 2.43 9.64 23.87
N PRO A 889 3.04 9.48 25.05
CA PRO A 889 4.05 8.44 25.30
C PRO A 889 3.52 7.03 24.96
N LEU A 890 2.22 6.76 25.20
CA LEU A 890 1.58 5.49 24.86
C LEU A 890 1.52 5.26 23.35
N ASP A 891 1.27 6.31 22.55
CA ASP A 891 1.33 6.21 21.07
C ASP A 891 2.72 5.80 20.59
N ARG A 892 3.77 6.37 21.17
CA ARG A 892 5.16 6.07 20.80
C ARG A 892 5.56 4.65 21.21
N ALA A 893 5.19 4.21 22.41
CA ALA A 893 5.40 2.85 22.88
C ALA A 893 4.65 1.81 22.01
N ALA A 894 3.38 2.09 21.67
CA ALA A 894 2.56 1.22 20.83
C ALA A 894 3.10 1.14 19.40
N ARG A 895 3.62 2.24 18.86
CA ARG A 895 4.26 2.29 17.55
C ARG A 895 5.48 1.38 17.43
N LYS A 896 6.30 1.29 18.49
CA LYS A 896 7.54 0.48 18.53
C LYS A 896 7.32 -0.94 19.05
N GLY A 897 6.13 -1.24 19.60
CA GLY A 897 5.82 -2.55 20.16
C GLY A 897 6.40 -2.79 21.56
N ASN A 898 6.69 -1.77 22.31
CA ASN A 898 7.31 -1.83 23.64
C ASN A 898 6.31 -2.29 24.71
N LEU A 899 6.00 -3.57 24.76
CA LEU A 899 4.94 -4.19 25.57
C LEU A 899 5.02 -3.78 27.07
N ASN A 900 6.21 -3.86 27.66
CA ASN A 900 6.38 -3.56 29.10
C ASN A 900 6.12 -2.09 29.42
N VAL A 901 6.49 -1.17 28.53
CA VAL A 901 6.20 0.26 28.67
C VAL A 901 4.71 0.53 28.47
N VAL A 902 4.07 -0.12 27.47
CA VAL A 902 2.62 -0.03 27.25
C VAL A 902 1.86 -0.45 28.51
N ARG A 903 2.21 -1.60 29.11
CA ARG A 903 1.59 -2.06 30.36
C ARG A 903 1.78 -1.04 31.49
N LEU A 904 3.01 -0.59 31.71
CA LEU A 904 3.33 0.37 32.76
C LEU A 904 2.53 1.68 32.58
N LEU A 905 2.47 2.23 31.37
CA LEU A 905 1.74 3.47 31.10
C LEU A 905 0.23 3.30 31.35
N ILE A 906 -0.36 2.19 30.89
CA ILE A 906 -1.78 1.90 31.11
C ILE A 906 -2.09 1.69 32.60
N GLU A 907 -1.27 0.92 33.33
CA GLU A 907 -1.40 0.70 34.79
C GLU A 907 -1.31 2.01 35.58
N ARG A 908 -0.59 3.03 35.03
CA ARG A 908 -0.46 4.35 35.65
C ARG A 908 -1.49 5.37 35.14
N GLY A 909 -2.50 4.97 34.36
CA GLY A 909 -3.62 5.77 33.92
C GLY A 909 -3.41 6.54 32.61
N ALA A 910 -2.58 6.04 31.70
CA ALA A 910 -2.48 6.62 30.36
C ALA A 910 -3.78 6.45 29.56
N GLU A 911 -4.14 7.48 28.81
CA GLU A 911 -5.33 7.53 27.95
C GLU A 911 -5.20 6.54 26.76
N VAL A 912 -5.95 5.42 26.83
CA VAL A 912 -5.80 4.30 25.87
C VAL A 912 -6.27 4.65 24.46
N ASP A 913 -7.24 5.56 24.31
CA ASP A 913 -7.80 6.02 23.04
C ASP A 913 -7.39 7.46 22.66
N SER A 914 -6.25 7.93 23.20
CA SER A 914 -5.67 9.22 22.80
C SER A 914 -5.57 9.32 21.27
N ARG A 915 -5.76 10.53 20.71
CA ARG A 915 -5.72 10.77 19.27
C ARG A 915 -4.61 11.75 18.90
N ASP A 916 -3.79 11.38 17.94
CA ASP A 916 -2.80 12.29 17.35
C ASP A 916 -3.44 13.29 16.37
N LYS A 917 -2.63 14.15 15.72
CA LYS A 917 -3.12 15.15 14.75
C LYS A 917 -3.85 14.59 13.54
N CYS A 918 -3.65 13.28 13.23
CA CYS A 918 -4.28 12.58 12.10
C CYS A 918 -5.39 11.62 12.59
N GLY A 919 -5.85 11.77 13.83
CA GLY A 919 -6.88 10.91 14.44
C GLY A 919 -6.40 9.49 14.77
N TRP A 920 -5.08 9.20 14.75
CA TRP A 920 -4.55 7.89 15.10
C TRP A 920 -4.60 7.65 16.61
N THR A 921 -5.01 6.43 17.00
CA THR A 921 -4.96 5.95 18.38
C THR A 921 -3.77 5.01 18.59
N PRO A 922 -3.35 4.69 19.83
CA PRO A 922 -2.32 3.68 20.10
C PRO A 922 -2.60 2.35 19.39
N LEU A 923 -3.87 1.93 19.30
CA LEU A 923 -4.27 0.71 18.59
C LEU A 923 -4.08 0.80 17.06
N HIS A 924 -4.23 1.98 16.44
CA HIS A 924 -3.89 2.17 15.04
C HIS A 924 -2.38 1.97 14.77
N PHE A 925 -1.53 2.51 15.66
CA PHE A 925 -0.07 2.31 15.56
C PHE A 925 0.31 0.85 15.74
N ALA A 926 -0.17 0.18 16.79
CA ALA A 926 0.08 -1.24 17.01
C ALA A 926 -0.40 -2.11 15.83
N SER A 927 -1.56 -1.79 15.26
CA SER A 927 -2.14 -2.50 14.10
C SER A 927 -1.32 -2.29 12.83
N LYS A 928 -0.84 -1.09 12.56
CA LYS A 928 0.00 -0.80 11.38
C LYS A 928 1.28 -1.61 11.37
N TYR A 929 1.92 -1.74 12.53
CA TYR A 929 3.23 -2.39 12.66
C TYR A 929 3.14 -3.86 13.10
N GLY A 930 1.93 -4.40 13.29
CA GLY A 930 1.68 -5.82 13.58
C GLY A 930 2.04 -6.26 14.99
N HIS A 931 2.05 -5.36 15.97
CA HIS A 931 2.40 -5.67 17.36
C HIS A 931 1.24 -6.36 18.10
N LEU A 932 1.11 -7.68 17.92
CA LEU A 932 0.00 -8.49 18.43
C LEU A 932 -0.22 -8.35 19.94
N GLU A 933 0.84 -8.52 20.75
CA GLU A 933 0.71 -8.48 22.21
C GLU A 933 0.39 -7.07 22.73
N VAL A 934 0.91 -6.03 22.07
CA VAL A 934 0.54 -4.64 22.37
C VAL A 934 -0.93 -4.39 22.01
N SER A 935 -1.38 -4.86 20.85
CA SER A 935 -2.80 -4.76 20.44
C SER A 935 -3.70 -5.48 21.43
N ARG A 936 -3.29 -6.65 21.93
CA ARG A 936 -4.03 -7.41 22.96
C ARG A 936 -4.19 -6.59 24.23
N VAL A 937 -3.08 -6.08 24.78
CA VAL A 937 -3.09 -5.28 26.01
C VAL A 937 -3.95 -4.02 25.87
N LEU A 938 -3.84 -3.30 24.75
CA LEU A 938 -4.66 -2.12 24.50
C LEU A 938 -6.16 -2.45 24.48
N VAL A 939 -6.54 -3.52 23.77
CA VAL A 939 -7.95 -3.93 23.67
C VAL A 939 -8.49 -4.47 25.00
N ASP A 940 -7.68 -5.22 25.76
CA ASP A 940 -8.05 -5.71 27.10
C ASP A 940 -8.29 -4.57 28.10
N HIS A 941 -7.69 -3.39 27.86
CA HIS A 941 -7.90 -2.18 28.67
C HIS A 941 -8.83 -1.15 28.02
N GLY A 942 -9.69 -1.60 27.09
CA GLY A 942 -10.81 -0.82 26.60
C GLY A 942 -10.53 0.04 25.36
N ALA A 943 -9.43 -0.19 24.62
CA ALA A 943 -9.20 0.49 23.35
C ALA A 943 -10.34 0.23 22.36
N ASN A 944 -10.85 1.28 21.73
CA ASN A 944 -11.91 1.17 20.74
C ASN A 944 -11.39 0.50 19.46
N VAL A 945 -11.79 -0.77 19.26
CA VAL A 945 -11.38 -1.59 18.09
C VAL A 945 -11.89 -1.03 16.77
N ASN A 946 -12.92 -0.17 16.80
CA ASN A 946 -13.54 0.46 15.64
C ASN A 946 -13.21 1.96 15.55
N ALA A 947 -12.21 2.44 16.28
CA ALA A 947 -11.76 3.83 16.18
C ALA A 947 -11.43 4.18 14.72
N ARG A 948 -11.83 5.37 14.28
CA ARG A 948 -11.57 5.85 12.90
C ARG A 948 -10.58 7.01 12.93
N GLN A 949 -9.54 6.93 12.12
CA GLN A 949 -8.62 8.04 11.87
C GLN A 949 -9.14 8.94 10.72
N ASP A 950 -8.45 10.02 10.36
CA ASP A 950 -8.94 11.04 9.40
C ASP A 950 -9.33 10.49 8.02
N TYR A 951 -8.73 9.42 7.55
CA TYR A 951 -9.14 8.72 6.31
C TYR A 951 -10.14 7.59 6.58
N HIS A 952 -10.83 7.60 7.71
CA HIS A 952 -11.78 6.59 8.18
C HIS A 952 -11.24 5.15 8.20
N ASN A 953 -9.92 4.94 8.12
CA ASN A 953 -9.41 3.60 8.34
C ASN A 953 -9.55 3.25 9.83
N THR A 954 -10.11 2.09 10.10
CA THR A 954 -10.10 1.48 11.43
C THR A 954 -8.78 0.70 11.63
N PRO A 955 -8.44 0.28 12.85
CA PRO A 955 -7.32 -0.63 13.07
C PRO A 955 -7.38 -1.87 12.16
N MET A 956 -8.58 -2.42 11.90
CA MET A 956 -8.77 -3.55 10.98
C MET A 956 -8.36 -3.24 9.53
N HIS A 957 -8.61 -2.05 9.03
CA HIS A 957 -8.14 -1.63 7.70
C HIS A 957 -6.61 -1.62 7.61
N LEU A 958 -5.93 -1.16 8.68
CA LEU A 958 -4.47 -1.16 8.71
C LEU A 958 -3.90 -2.58 8.74
N LEU A 959 -4.48 -3.47 9.54
CA LEU A 959 -4.10 -4.88 9.56
C LEU A 959 -4.31 -5.55 8.20
N ALA A 960 -5.41 -5.22 7.53
CA ALA A 960 -5.72 -5.69 6.19
C ALA A 960 -4.76 -5.16 5.13
N LYS A 961 -4.32 -3.91 5.28
CA LYS A 961 -3.38 -3.25 4.37
C LYS A 961 -1.95 -3.77 4.48
N TYR A 962 -1.50 -4.13 5.69
CA TYR A 962 -0.12 -4.47 5.99
C TYR A 962 0.11 -5.96 6.27
N GLY A 963 -0.93 -6.81 6.20
CA GLY A 963 -0.81 -8.26 6.22
C GLY A 963 -0.49 -8.87 7.61
N HIS A 964 -1.22 -8.51 8.66
CA HIS A 964 -0.99 -9.00 10.01
C HIS A 964 -2.08 -9.96 10.52
N PRO A 965 -2.10 -11.25 10.11
CA PRO A 965 -3.22 -12.19 10.37
C PRO A 965 -3.45 -12.50 11.85
N GLY A 966 -2.42 -12.49 12.69
CA GLY A 966 -2.56 -12.70 14.13
C GLY A 966 -3.39 -11.63 14.81
N SER A 967 -3.08 -10.36 14.51
CA SER A 967 -3.83 -9.22 15.05
C SER A 967 -5.24 -9.09 14.42
N VAL A 968 -5.44 -9.55 13.18
CA VAL A 968 -6.76 -9.65 12.56
C VAL A 968 -7.66 -10.59 13.36
N LYS A 969 -7.19 -11.80 13.71
CA LYS A 969 -7.96 -12.76 14.53
C LYS A 969 -8.33 -12.14 15.88
N LEU A 970 -7.38 -11.50 16.56
CA LEU A 970 -7.62 -10.84 17.83
C LEU A 970 -8.72 -9.79 17.72
N LEU A 971 -8.68 -8.90 16.73
CA LEU A 971 -9.69 -7.85 16.60
C LEU A 971 -11.06 -8.39 16.18
N LEU A 972 -11.12 -9.49 15.39
CA LEU A 972 -12.37 -10.19 15.08
C LEU A 972 -13.03 -10.76 16.34
N GLU A 973 -12.25 -11.40 17.21
CA GLU A 973 -12.71 -11.94 18.50
C GLU A 973 -13.25 -10.85 19.45
N ARG A 974 -12.82 -9.60 19.23
CA ARG A 974 -13.20 -8.44 20.06
C ARG A 974 -14.21 -7.51 19.38
N GLY A 975 -14.91 -7.98 18.34
CA GLY A 975 -16.03 -7.28 17.72
C GLY A 975 -15.65 -6.14 16.77
N ALA A 976 -14.51 -6.25 16.09
CA ALA A 976 -14.16 -5.28 15.05
C ALA A 976 -15.13 -5.36 13.87
N ASP A 977 -15.60 -4.20 13.42
CA ASP A 977 -16.50 -4.08 12.28
C ASP A 977 -15.77 -4.35 10.95
N ILE A 978 -16.05 -5.53 10.39
CA ILE A 978 -15.47 -5.98 9.12
C ILE A 978 -16.11 -5.31 7.89
N HIS A 979 -17.28 -4.67 8.07
CA HIS A 979 -18.01 -3.95 7.02
C HIS A 979 -17.73 -2.43 7.04
N ALA A 980 -16.96 -1.96 8.01
CA ALA A 980 -16.56 -0.55 8.07
C ALA A 980 -15.96 -0.11 6.72
N LEU A 981 -16.39 1.05 6.23
CA LEU A 981 -15.84 1.67 5.03
C LEU A 981 -14.80 2.71 5.41
N ASN A 982 -13.65 2.69 4.73
CA ASN A 982 -12.65 3.73 4.83
C ASN A 982 -13.03 4.95 3.96
N GLY A 983 -12.23 6.01 3.96
CA GLY A 983 -12.45 7.21 3.17
C GLY A 983 -12.47 7.00 1.64
N TYR A 984 -12.08 5.82 1.18
CA TYR A 984 -12.14 5.42 -0.24
C TYR A 984 -13.32 4.49 -0.52
N GLY A 985 -14.23 4.29 0.43
CA GLY A 985 -15.37 3.40 0.30
C GLY A 985 -15.02 1.90 0.28
N GLN A 986 -13.86 1.53 0.81
CA GLN A 986 -13.38 0.14 0.82
C GLN A 986 -13.56 -0.51 2.19
N THR A 987 -13.98 -1.78 2.22
CA THR A 987 -13.94 -2.60 3.43
C THR A 987 -12.51 -3.12 3.68
N PRO A 988 -12.19 -3.57 4.91
CA PRO A 988 -10.92 -4.23 5.19
C PRO A 988 -10.63 -5.42 4.25
N HIS A 989 -11.64 -6.21 3.90
CA HIS A 989 -11.50 -7.33 2.96
C HIS A 989 -11.12 -6.86 1.55
N GLN A 990 -11.83 -5.87 1.01
CA GLN A 990 -11.49 -5.30 -0.31
C GLN A 990 -10.07 -4.71 -0.33
N LEU A 991 -9.67 -4.07 0.76
CA LEU A 991 -8.33 -3.50 0.88
C LEU A 991 -7.24 -4.59 0.93
N SER A 992 -7.48 -5.72 1.63
CA SER A 992 -6.55 -6.85 1.68
C SER A 992 -6.36 -7.51 0.31
N LEU A 993 -7.43 -7.68 -0.46
CA LEU A 993 -7.39 -8.18 -1.83
C LEU A 993 -6.58 -7.24 -2.75
N GLN A 994 -6.83 -5.94 -2.66
CA GLN A 994 -6.10 -4.93 -3.44
C GLN A 994 -4.60 -4.92 -3.15
N ARG A 995 -4.21 -5.23 -1.90
CA ARG A 995 -2.80 -5.26 -1.45
C ARG A 995 -2.14 -6.63 -1.64
N GLY A 996 -2.89 -7.64 -2.04
CA GLY A 996 -2.38 -8.99 -2.25
C GLY A 996 -2.18 -9.80 -0.97
N GLU A 997 -2.75 -9.37 0.15
CA GLU A 997 -2.63 -10.00 1.46
C GLU A 997 -3.60 -11.21 1.61
N ARG A 998 -3.31 -12.28 0.88
CA ARG A 998 -4.20 -13.45 0.71
C ARG A 998 -4.64 -14.07 2.02
N VAL A 999 -3.73 -14.25 2.98
CA VAL A 999 -4.04 -14.87 4.28
C VAL A 999 -5.05 -14.04 5.08
N VAL A 1000 -4.89 -12.71 5.05
CA VAL A 1000 -5.80 -11.79 5.72
C VAL A 1000 -7.13 -11.71 4.97
N ALA A 1001 -7.12 -11.71 3.65
CA ALA A 1001 -8.32 -11.74 2.82
C ALA A 1001 -9.17 -12.99 3.11
N ASP A 1002 -8.55 -14.17 3.18
CA ASP A 1002 -9.23 -15.43 3.53
C ASP A 1002 -9.84 -15.41 4.93
N LEU A 1003 -9.14 -14.81 5.91
CA LEU A 1003 -9.67 -14.67 7.27
C LEU A 1003 -10.89 -13.75 7.32
N LEU A 1004 -10.84 -12.61 6.66
CA LEU A 1004 -11.94 -11.66 6.60
C LEU A 1004 -13.14 -12.23 5.82
N GLN A 1005 -12.89 -12.93 4.71
CA GLN A 1005 -13.95 -13.60 3.94
C GLN A 1005 -14.69 -14.67 4.77
N ARG A 1006 -13.96 -15.47 5.56
CA ARG A 1006 -14.57 -16.44 6.47
C ARG A 1006 -15.41 -15.78 7.56
N ALA A 1007 -14.94 -14.64 8.09
CA ALA A 1007 -15.68 -13.86 9.07
C ALA A 1007 -16.98 -13.28 8.47
N GLU A 1008 -16.95 -12.76 7.23
CA GLU A 1008 -18.14 -12.31 6.49
C GLU A 1008 -19.15 -13.43 6.25
N GLN A 1009 -18.68 -14.63 5.90
CA GLN A 1009 -19.53 -15.81 5.70
C GLN A 1009 -20.13 -16.33 7.02
N GLY A 1010 -19.39 -16.25 8.12
CA GLY A 1010 -19.84 -16.60 9.47
C GLY A 1010 -20.94 -15.65 9.96
N SER A 1011 -20.78 -14.36 9.73
CA SER A 1011 -21.78 -13.34 10.08
C SER A 1011 -23.11 -13.51 9.31
N ARG A 1012 -23.04 -13.89 8.02
CA ARG A 1012 -24.25 -14.21 7.23
C ARG A 1012 -24.99 -15.46 7.74
N ARG A 1013 -24.27 -16.49 8.20
CA ARG A 1013 -24.90 -17.70 8.76
C ARG A 1013 -25.58 -17.43 10.11
N SER A 1014 -25.05 -16.58 10.95
CA SER A 1014 -25.66 -16.15 12.21
C SER A 1014 -26.94 -15.32 11.98
N PHE A 1015 -26.99 -14.51 10.93
CA PHE A 1015 -28.20 -13.72 10.57
C PHE A 1015 -29.35 -14.59 10.03
N TYR A 1016 -29.03 -15.69 9.33
CA TYR A 1016 -30.04 -16.64 8.85
C TYR A 1016 -30.51 -17.63 9.92
N SER A 1017 -29.73 -17.88 10.97
CA SER A 1017 -30.12 -18.77 12.07
C SER A 1017 -30.97 -18.06 13.14
N SER A 1018 -30.83 -16.72 13.28
CA SER A 1018 -31.67 -15.95 14.19
C SER A 1018 -33.05 -15.63 13.62
N ASN A 1019 -33.24 -15.65 12.31
CA ASN A 1019 -34.57 -15.50 11.66
C ASN A 1019 -35.31 -16.83 11.43
N ALA A 1020 -34.70 -17.98 11.77
CA ALA A 1020 -35.34 -19.28 11.67
C ALA A 1020 -35.87 -19.82 13.03
N MET A 1021 -35.84 -19.01 14.11
CA MET A 1021 -36.37 -19.36 15.42
C MET A 1021 -37.48 -18.40 15.92
N SER A 1022 -38.04 -17.61 15.02
CA SER A 1022 -39.22 -16.78 15.33
C SER A 1022 -40.29 -16.95 14.25
N ASP A 1023 -40.69 -18.21 14.00
CA ASP A 1023 -41.96 -18.59 13.42
C ASP A 1023 -42.54 -19.75 14.25
#